data_4ca2a22a1958bfc046e0dc125edc5670
#
_entry.id   4ca2a22a1958bfc046e0dc125edc5670
#
_cell.length_a   1.000
_cell.length_b   1.000
_cell.length_c   1.000
_cell.angle_alpha   90.00
_cell.angle_beta   90.00
_cell.angle_gamma   90.00
#
_symmetry.space_group_name_H-M   'P 1'
#
loop_
_entity.id
_entity.type
_entity.pdbx_description
1 polymer ?
#
loop_
_entity_poly.entity_id
_entity_poly.type
_entity_poly.pdbx_seq_one_letter_code
_entity_poly.pdbx_strand_id
1 'polypeptide(L)'
;MRRLMEAGILAASVLIGICLIWQPWNSVRYTECIVRQEEFEEIMAGRSEAAGLIDALIFDEEVLFFDGVSGTFYYSLVEGNENACDPKVELIGREGNLKLAFLSDGITSEMIGNNQAAVFLAYTDEEYSIYYLRCTTLPMMHIVCEGIPTADEIGVDDPPRPMNMTIFDNRKGAVNRMTVSDGEINVRGASSKYYYPKKGYKLSLTQESVGDHLRANDLSLLGMRQDNDWILYGAYNDQEKIRNVFSSNLWQYGCAKDNAYGVNTGVEYKYLELFINGEYRGLYALGYPVDKKQLKLDVESGREALYKVANWVDSSTVYYGNLEGYEVKGMEEGEENWSLLTDYYSKLYLDPEDNEGLYQGIDIDNAIDIYLFFNLIQGIDNVSGKLTYNMFVAMKGNGQGGITALYCPWDLDRGWGSGLEPYDFEPDKNYIMESEYLNQLILNEDTAIWEKIFDKYSKLRSTVWSEESLNAMLDEYEADIYDSGAFLRDMERWPEGIYAEPADKLSVFRTYVMERLRETDAYYGRMEELCDKGIFVRRSCQYKDFLESRFIIEINDKSLLEDSDYRNLLEYMGIDIASVTEDVNYIIAAPKEGKVDYLSSLIGDGSERKTAAGTISFEFRREGVYKVYLDGISCGDSSIFFRPGIRMLMKKDDVVETFSFDKEYAVLPGADIYPELSAYVEAMAVTGYDAIIEVSDPDIWRDSAYRELFRKLSIPEKDINEKTDFIIWNGREKKGEALHDFHRSGSGKRTPIGELRLTEEENDAYIIYLNGEECFVSELWEREGMKVRTVLMDPDSHEILEGWKY
;
A
#
# COMPACT_ATOMS: atom_id res chain seq x y z
N MET A 1 28.29 -35.37 10.55
CA MET A 1 27.20 -34.45 10.13
C MET A 1 26.01 -35.21 9.53
N ARG A 2 26.15 -35.98 8.42
CA ARG A 2 25.02 -36.72 7.80
C ARG A 2 24.27 -37.68 8.78
N ARG A 3 24.97 -38.34 9.70
CA ARG A 3 24.36 -39.21 10.74
C ARG A 3 23.69 -38.43 11.90
N LEU A 4 24.04 -37.17 12.12
CA LEU A 4 23.41 -36.30 13.12
C LEU A 4 22.09 -35.68 12.60
N MET A 5 21.99 -35.43 11.30
CA MET A 5 20.74 -34.99 10.66
C MET A 5 19.72 -36.14 10.55
N GLU A 6 20.17 -37.33 10.18
CA GLU A 6 19.31 -38.54 10.16
C GLU A 6 18.79 -38.91 11.58
N ALA A 7 19.55 -38.62 12.65
CA ALA A 7 19.14 -38.80 14.02
C ALA A 7 18.09 -37.79 14.48
N GLY A 8 18.13 -36.53 13.98
CA GLY A 8 17.13 -35.52 14.34
C GLY A 8 15.75 -35.81 13.77
N ILE A 9 15.70 -36.28 12.53
CA ILE A 9 14.45 -36.62 11.84
C ILE A 9 13.83 -37.92 12.39
N LEU A 10 14.64 -38.91 12.67
CA LEU A 10 14.17 -40.13 13.36
C LEU A 10 13.78 -39.87 14.82
N ALA A 11 14.40 -38.89 15.48
CA ALA A 11 14.06 -38.54 16.86
C ALA A 11 12.65 -37.97 17.04
N ALA A 12 12.19 -37.10 16.13
CA ALA A 12 10.83 -36.56 16.22
C ALA A 12 9.75 -37.62 15.93
N SER A 13 9.98 -38.49 14.97
CA SER A 13 9.02 -39.55 14.58
C SER A 13 9.11 -40.78 15.50
N VAL A 14 10.27 -41.05 16.06
CA VAL A 14 10.51 -42.17 16.96
C VAL A 14 10.22 -41.81 18.44
N LEU A 15 10.33 -40.51 18.81
CA LEU A 15 10.00 -40.07 20.19
C LEU A 15 8.53 -40.20 20.52
N ILE A 16 7.61 -40.04 19.54
CA ILE A 16 6.19 -40.37 19.77
C ILE A 16 5.98 -41.86 19.99
N GLY A 17 6.87 -42.72 19.48
CA GLY A 17 6.83 -44.19 19.68
C GLY A 17 7.62 -44.69 20.87
N ILE A 18 8.64 -43.98 21.33
CA ILE A 18 9.54 -44.42 22.41
C ILE A 18 9.10 -43.93 23.80
N CYS A 19 8.38 -42.81 23.90
CA CYS A 19 7.79 -42.34 25.17
C CYS A 19 6.84 -43.38 25.83
N LEU A 20 6.48 -44.46 25.14
CA LEU A 20 5.65 -45.54 25.68
C LEU A 20 6.46 -46.69 26.32
N ILE A 21 7.79 -46.68 26.34
CA ILE A 21 8.60 -47.84 26.72
C ILE A 21 9.70 -47.54 27.76
N TRP A 22 10.00 -46.28 28.08
CA TRP A 22 11.10 -45.97 29.02
C TRP A 22 10.61 -45.51 30.38
N GLN A 23 11.22 -46.02 31.43
CA GLN A 23 10.95 -45.66 32.84
C GLN A 23 11.27 -44.18 33.04
N PRO A 24 10.41 -43.45 33.80
CA PRO A 24 10.65 -42.04 34.05
C PRO A 24 11.95 -41.91 34.85
N TRP A 25 12.92 -41.20 34.24
CA TRP A 25 13.96 -40.53 34.98
C TRP A 25 13.29 -39.64 36.02
N ASN A 26 13.91 -39.43 37.18
CA ASN A 26 13.40 -38.49 38.18
C ASN A 26 13.27 -37.10 37.50
N SER A 27 12.05 -36.72 37.07
CA SER A 27 11.80 -35.39 36.57
C SER A 27 12.07 -34.42 37.71
N VAL A 28 13.03 -33.52 37.50
CA VAL A 28 13.40 -32.44 38.43
C VAL A 28 12.74 -31.13 37.99
N ARG A 29 12.53 -30.22 38.92
CA ARG A 29 12.07 -28.89 38.55
C ARG A 29 13.24 -28.04 38.01
N TYR A 30 12.95 -27.10 37.14
CA TYR A 30 13.95 -26.19 36.62
C TYR A 30 14.72 -25.48 37.75
N THR A 31 14.01 -24.98 38.76
CA THR A 31 14.61 -24.33 39.92
C THR A 31 15.53 -25.23 40.73
N GLU A 32 15.35 -26.55 40.73
CA GLU A 32 16.23 -27.52 41.39
C GLU A 32 17.55 -27.74 40.65
N CYS A 33 17.60 -27.33 39.34
CA CYS A 33 18.81 -27.38 38.52
C CYS A 33 19.60 -26.07 38.52
N ILE A 34 19.14 -25.04 39.21
CA ILE A 34 19.83 -23.76 39.31
C ILE A 34 21.01 -23.87 40.29
N VAL A 35 22.18 -23.45 39.83
CA VAL A 35 23.42 -23.50 40.65
C VAL A 35 24.04 -22.08 40.73
N ARG A 36 24.93 -21.89 41.73
CA ARG A 36 25.69 -20.64 41.84
C ARG A 36 26.91 -20.67 40.91
N GLN A 37 27.46 -19.48 40.61
CA GLN A 37 28.63 -19.34 39.78
C GLN A 37 29.82 -20.24 40.23
N GLU A 38 30.10 -20.27 41.53
CA GLU A 38 31.18 -21.09 42.08
C GLU A 38 30.98 -22.58 41.78
N GLU A 39 29.76 -23.09 41.99
CA GLU A 39 29.40 -24.50 41.73
C GLU A 39 29.46 -24.80 40.22
N PHE A 40 29.01 -23.88 39.38
CA PHE A 40 29.06 -23.99 37.94
C PHE A 40 30.52 -24.13 37.45
N GLU A 41 31.45 -23.31 37.97
CA GLU A 41 32.87 -23.38 37.68
C GLU A 41 33.53 -24.65 38.21
N GLU A 42 33.14 -25.14 39.40
CA GLU A 42 33.60 -26.41 39.95
C GLU A 42 33.19 -27.59 39.09
N ILE A 43 31.97 -27.58 38.52
CA ILE A 43 31.51 -28.61 37.59
C ILE A 43 32.41 -28.66 36.38
N MET A 44 32.79 -27.52 35.79
CA MET A 44 33.70 -27.48 34.65
C MET A 44 35.14 -27.85 34.99
N ALA A 45 35.66 -27.46 36.13
CA ALA A 45 37.09 -27.58 36.48
C ALA A 45 37.61 -29.04 36.56
N GLY A 46 36.72 -29.99 36.77
CA GLY A 46 37.05 -31.41 36.85
C GLY A 46 36.80 -32.24 35.59
N ARG A 47 36.37 -31.60 34.50
CA ARG A 47 35.86 -32.30 33.30
C ARG A 47 36.43 -31.71 32.02
N SER A 48 36.39 -32.50 30.95
CA SER A 48 36.78 -32.05 29.60
C SER A 48 35.53 -31.57 28.87
N GLU A 49 35.71 -30.49 28.09
CA GLU A 49 34.67 -29.98 27.21
C GLU A 49 34.41 -30.97 26.05
N ALA A 50 33.15 -31.29 25.81
CA ALA A 50 32.70 -32.17 24.73
C ALA A 50 31.57 -31.50 23.97
N ALA A 51 31.40 -31.83 22.71
CA ALA A 51 30.31 -31.29 21.89
C ALA A 51 29.13 -32.28 21.83
N GLY A 52 27.92 -31.77 21.99
CA GLY A 52 26.69 -32.46 21.66
C GLY A 52 26.36 -33.60 22.63
N LEU A 53 26.39 -33.35 23.93
CA LEU A 53 25.98 -34.32 24.95
C LEU A 53 24.47 -34.50 25.03
N ILE A 54 23.68 -33.47 24.64
CA ILE A 54 22.22 -33.49 24.65
C ILE A 54 21.71 -33.85 23.25
N ASP A 55 20.79 -34.81 23.15
CA ASP A 55 20.00 -35.11 21.97
C ASP A 55 18.63 -34.38 22.01
N ALA A 56 17.99 -34.26 23.19
CA ALA A 56 16.78 -33.47 23.38
C ALA A 56 16.69 -32.97 24.85
N LEU A 57 16.18 -31.73 24.98
CA LEU A 57 15.76 -31.16 26.28
C LEU A 57 14.23 -31.01 26.25
N ILE A 58 13.58 -31.48 27.34
CA ILE A 58 12.12 -31.56 27.43
C ILE A 58 11.68 -30.78 28.67
N PHE A 59 10.73 -29.83 28.49
CA PHE A 59 10.08 -29.10 29.57
C PHE A 59 8.59 -29.39 29.56
N ASP A 60 8.04 -29.85 30.72
CA ASP A 60 6.62 -30.20 30.87
C ASP A 60 6.08 -31.09 29.72
N GLU A 61 6.82 -32.13 29.33
CA GLU A 61 6.51 -33.09 28.25
C GLU A 61 6.71 -32.51 26.82
N GLU A 62 7.21 -31.27 26.67
CA GLU A 62 7.46 -30.61 25.38
C GLU A 62 8.94 -30.64 25.02
N VAL A 63 9.26 -31.13 23.84
CA VAL A 63 10.61 -31.10 23.29
C VAL A 63 10.95 -29.68 22.84
N LEU A 64 12.00 -29.10 23.42
CA LEU A 64 12.44 -27.74 23.10
C LEU A 64 13.05 -27.67 21.69
N PHE A 65 12.80 -26.58 20.99
CA PHE A 65 13.44 -26.34 19.73
C PHE A 65 14.90 -25.93 19.94
N PHE A 66 15.79 -26.44 19.10
CA PHE A 66 17.23 -26.23 19.22
C PHE A 66 17.80 -25.51 17.99
N ASP A 67 18.48 -24.41 18.24
CA ASP A 67 19.31 -23.74 17.26
C ASP A 67 20.75 -24.32 17.34
N GLY A 68 21.10 -25.12 16.35
CA GLY A 68 22.41 -25.76 16.27
C GLY A 68 23.56 -24.83 15.94
N VAL A 69 23.28 -23.61 15.45
CA VAL A 69 24.28 -22.60 15.14
C VAL A 69 24.79 -21.91 16.41
N SER A 70 23.87 -21.53 17.29
CA SER A 70 24.19 -20.82 18.55
C SER A 70 24.32 -21.74 19.75
N GLY A 71 23.91 -23.00 19.63
CA GLY A 71 23.85 -23.94 20.79
C GLY A 71 22.75 -23.58 21.78
N THR A 72 21.64 -23.00 21.30
CA THR A 72 20.56 -22.45 22.13
C THR A 72 19.32 -23.31 22.02
N PHE A 73 18.75 -23.69 23.17
CA PHE A 73 17.41 -24.24 23.28
C PHE A 73 16.40 -23.13 23.51
N TYR A 74 15.21 -23.28 22.89
CA TYR A 74 14.12 -22.33 23.01
C TYR A 74 12.91 -22.97 23.68
N TYR A 75 12.43 -22.32 24.73
CA TYR A 75 11.24 -22.71 25.46
C TYR A 75 10.12 -21.69 25.27
N SER A 76 8.99 -22.14 24.74
CA SER A 76 7.78 -21.33 24.61
C SER A 76 6.87 -21.57 25.82
N LEU A 77 6.67 -20.52 26.62
CA LEU A 77 5.84 -20.60 27.81
C LEU A 77 4.37 -20.80 27.44
N VAL A 78 3.74 -21.82 27.96
CA VAL A 78 2.31 -22.09 27.73
C VAL A 78 1.47 -21.05 28.46
N GLU A 79 0.64 -20.33 27.71
CA GLU A 79 -0.24 -19.30 28.24
C GLU A 79 -1.20 -19.87 29.31
N GLY A 80 -1.25 -19.21 30.47
CA GLY A 80 -2.10 -19.57 31.58
C GLY A 80 -1.64 -20.84 32.36
N ASN A 81 -0.43 -21.35 32.09
CA ASN A 81 0.20 -22.35 32.90
C ASN A 81 0.94 -21.68 34.08
N GLU A 82 0.43 -21.81 35.27
CA GLU A 82 1.04 -21.23 36.49
C GLU A 82 2.45 -21.76 36.78
N ASN A 83 2.81 -22.94 36.27
CA ASN A 83 4.11 -23.55 36.43
C ASN A 83 5.05 -23.33 35.26
N ALA A 84 4.69 -22.54 34.25
CA ALA A 84 5.51 -22.31 33.08
C ALA A 84 6.90 -21.72 33.39
N CYS A 85 7.05 -21.02 34.51
CA CYS A 85 8.32 -20.47 34.96
C CYS A 85 9.17 -21.45 35.78
N ASP A 86 8.62 -22.61 36.12
CA ASP A 86 9.32 -23.70 36.82
C ASP A 86 8.92 -25.07 36.26
N PRO A 87 9.19 -25.33 34.96
CA PRO A 87 8.78 -26.55 34.29
C PRO A 87 9.50 -27.78 34.87
N LYS A 88 8.90 -28.96 34.69
CA LYS A 88 9.61 -30.23 34.90
C LYS A 88 10.60 -30.40 33.74
N VAL A 89 11.83 -30.71 34.10
CA VAL A 89 12.93 -30.87 33.15
C VAL A 89 13.24 -32.34 32.97
N GLU A 90 13.27 -32.78 31.73
CA GLU A 90 13.72 -34.11 31.34
C GLU A 90 14.77 -33.96 30.22
N LEU A 91 15.70 -34.89 30.18
CA LEU A 91 16.87 -34.85 29.33
C LEU A 91 17.05 -36.15 28.58
N ILE A 92 17.28 -36.09 27.30
CA ILE A 92 17.72 -37.20 26.49
C ILE A 92 19.12 -36.87 25.98
N GLY A 93 20.06 -37.77 26.18
CA GLY A 93 21.43 -37.56 25.75
C GLY A 93 22.15 -38.87 25.46
N ARG A 94 23.40 -38.75 25.00
CA ARG A 94 24.24 -39.87 24.55
C ARG A 94 24.57 -40.88 25.69
N GLU A 95 24.55 -40.43 26.94
CA GLU A 95 24.86 -41.23 28.11
C GLU A 95 23.74 -41.16 29.15
N GLY A 96 23.48 -42.29 29.84
CA GLY A 96 22.36 -42.42 30.75
C GLY A 96 22.52 -41.76 32.14
N ASN A 97 23.65 -41.09 32.41
CA ASN A 97 23.96 -40.41 33.68
C ASN A 97 24.17 -38.91 33.52
N LEU A 98 23.65 -38.30 32.46
CA LEU A 98 23.75 -36.89 32.15
C LEU A 98 22.99 -36.06 33.16
N LYS A 99 23.60 -34.97 33.67
CA LYS A 99 23.02 -34.00 34.60
C LYS A 99 22.98 -32.62 34.00
N LEU A 100 22.16 -31.71 34.58
CA LEU A 100 22.04 -30.32 34.19
C LEU A 100 22.40 -29.39 35.33
N ALA A 101 23.00 -28.25 34.99
CA ALA A 101 23.23 -27.13 35.92
C ALA A 101 22.99 -25.83 35.17
N PHE A 102 21.98 -25.05 35.59
CA PHE A 102 21.64 -23.75 35.04
C PHE A 102 22.24 -22.62 35.85
N LEU A 103 22.94 -21.71 35.23
CA LEU A 103 23.37 -20.45 35.80
C LEU A 103 22.31 -19.39 35.44
N SER A 104 21.32 -19.21 36.33
CA SER A 104 20.15 -18.39 36.12
C SER A 104 19.52 -17.96 37.44
N ASP A 105 18.80 -16.82 37.41
CA ASP A 105 17.97 -16.37 38.53
C ASP A 105 16.51 -16.89 38.44
N GLY A 106 16.24 -17.77 37.49
CA GLY A 106 14.90 -18.32 37.18
C GLY A 106 14.37 -17.76 35.87
N ILE A 107 13.23 -18.30 35.42
CA ILE A 107 12.52 -17.82 34.23
C ILE A 107 11.60 -16.68 34.66
N THR A 108 11.94 -15.45 34.27
CA THR A 108 11.19 -14.22 34.60
C THR A 108 10.78 -13.45 33.39
N SER A 109 9.72 -12.62 33.48
CA SER A 109 9.30 -11.73 32.41
C SER A 109 10.42 -10.77 32.00
N GLU A 110 11.26 -10.32 32.93
CA GLU A 110 12.41 -9.47 32.63
C GLU A 110 13.47 -10.21 31.81
N MET A 111 13.79 -11.46 32.16
CA MET A 111 14.68 -12.31 31.38
C MET A 111 14.17 -12.49 29.93
N ILE A 112 12.86 -12.75 29.77
CA ILE A 112 12.23 -12.94 28.49
C ILE A 112 12.27 -11.67 27.66
N GLY A 113 11.75 -10.56 28.20
CA GLY A 113 11.65 -9.27 27.47
C GLY A 113 13.01 -8.69 27.10
N ASN A 114 14.02 -8.89 27.94
CA ASN A 114 15.40 -8.46 27.66
C ASN A 114 16.20 -9.48 26.80
N ASN A 115 15.54 -10.54 26.32
CA ASN A 115 16.17 -11.61 25.52
C ASN A 115 17.42 -12.22 26.20
N GLN A 116 17.41 -12.31 27.53
CA GLN A 116 18.52 -12.90 28.27
C GLN A 116 18.51 -14.42 28.12
N ALA A 117 19.68 -14.99 27.89
CA ALA A 117 19.84 -16.44 27.85
C ALA A 117 20.36 -16.95 29.19
N ALA A 118 19.73 -18.00 29.74
CA ALA A 118 20.35 -18.77 30.81
C ALA A 118 21.45 -19.68 30.24
N VAL A 119 22.67 -19.57 30.75
CA VAL A 119 23.74 -20.53 30.41
C VAL A 119 23.55 -21.80 31.23
N PHE A 120 23.72 -22.95 30.61
CA PHE A 120 23.68 -24.20 31.36
C PHE A 120 24.68 -25.24 30.87
N LEU A 121 25.04 -26.13 31.76
CA LEU A 121 25.87 -27.30 31.50
C LEU A 121 25.00 -28.55 31.42
N ALA A 122 25.26 -29.35 30.39
CA ALA A 122 24.96 -30.74 30.44
C ALA A 122 26.28 -31.45 30.72
N TYR A 123 26.33 -32.34 31.76
CA TYR A 123 27.57 -32.91 32.21
C TYR A 123 27.40 -34.32 32.76
N THR A 124 28.48 -35.08 32.60
CA THR A 124 28.73 -36.40 33.23
C THR A 124 29.80 -36.24 34.28
N ASP A 125 30.34 -37.36 34.76
CA ASP A 125 31.49 -37.32 35.68
C ASP A 125 32.81 -36.94 34.97
N GLU A 126 32.89 -37.09 33.60
CA GLU A 126 34.09 -36.90 32.81
C GLU A 126 34.04 -35.72 31.84
N GLU A 127 32.86 -35.40 31.34
CA GLU A 127 32.66 -34.43 30.26
C GLU A 127 31.56 -33.41 30.58
N TYR A 128 31.63 -32.23 29.94
CA TYR A 128 30.57 -31.24 29.93
C TYR A 128 30.41 -30.60 28.57
N SER A 129 29.20 -30.10 28.29
CA SER A 129 28.90 -29.19 27.17
C SER A 129 28.18 -27.97 27.69
N ILE A 130 28.47 -26.81 27.08
CA ILE A 130 27.81 -25.53 27.36
C ILE A 130 26.69 -25.31 26.36
N TYR A 131 25.53 -24.95 26.88
CA TYR A 131 24.33 -24.61 26.10
C TYR A 131 23.69 -23.35 26.67
N TYR A 132 22.76 -22.82 25.89
CA TYR A 132 21.97 -21.67 26.27
C TYR A 132 20.50 -22.02 26.24
N LEU A 133 19.70 -21.41 27.15
CA LEU A 133 18.26 -21.49 27.14
C LEU A 133 17.68 -20.10 26.98
N ARG A 134 16.88 -19.90 25.96
CA ARG A 134 16.07 -18.71 25.77
C ARG A 134 14.60 -19.06 25.91
N CYS A 135 13.83 -18.11 26.45
CA CYS A 135 12.40 -18.25 26.66
C CYS A 135 11.63 -17.23 25.84
N THR A 136 10.43 -17.63 25.41
CA THR A 136 9.51 -16.76 24.66
C THR A 136 8.08 -17.00 25.08
N THR A 137 7.19 -16.05 24.86
CA THR A 137 5.74 -16.19 25.01
C THR A 137 5.02 -16.41 23.68
N LEU A 138 5.77 -16.55 22.58
CA LEU A 138 5.22 -16.78 21.24
C LEU A 138 5.14 -18.26 20.89
N PRO A 139 4.20 -18.66 20.03
CA PRO A 139 4.26 -19.96 19.35
C PRO A 139 5.57 -20.12 18.58
N MET A 140 5.97 -21.35 18.34
CA MET A 140 7.19 -21.66 17.58
C MET A 140 6.87 -22.61 16.43
N MET A 141 7.53 -22.38 15.29
CA MET A 141 7.43 -23.27 14.13
C MET A 141 8.81 -23.73 13.69
N HIS A 142 8.94 -25.03 13.49
CA HIS A 142 10.15 -25.64 12.91
C HIS A 142 9.81 -26.29 11.58
N ILE A 143 10.55 -25.91 10.54
CA ILE A 143 10.45 -26.47 9.21
C ILE A 143 11.75 -27.24 8.90
N VAL A 144 11.61 -28.44 8.43
CA VAL A 144 12.73 -29.28 7.97
C VAL A 144 12.59 -29.48 6.47
N CYS A 145 13.58 -29.00 5.73
CA CYS A 145 13.71 -29.18 4.29
C CYS A 145 14.81 -30.19 4.00
N GLU A 146 14.47 -31.28 3.34
CA GLU A 146 15.46 -32.30 3.00
C GLU A 146 16.42 -31.80 1.90
N GLY A 147 17.66 -32.22 2.02
CA GLY A 147 18.69 -32.03 0.97
C GLY A 147 19.38 -30.68 0.97
N ILE A 148 19.01 -29.76 1.85
CA ILE A 148 19.69 -28.48 2.05
C ILE A 148 20.13 -28.33 3.52
N PRO A 149 21.34 -27.83 3.79
CA PRO A 149 21.81 -27.63 5.16
C PRO A 149 21.23 -26.39 5.84
N THR A 150 20.89 -25.33 5.11
CA THR A 150 20.41 -24.06 5.63
C THR A 150 19.23 -23.52 4.83
N ALA A 151 18.43 -22.64 5.44
CA ALA A 151 17.33 -21.96 4.80
C ALA A 151 17.76 -21.05 3.62
N ASP A 152 18.99 -20.56 3.64
CA ASP A 152 19.53 -19.66 2.61
C ASP A 152 19.73 -20.37 1.26
N GLU A 153 19.66 -21.71 1.25
CA GLU A 153 19.68 -22.52 0.03
C GLU A 153 18.29 -22.77 -0.59
N ILE A 154 17.22 -22.23 -0.01
CA ILE A 154 15.92 -22.13 -0.67
C ILE A 154 16.02 -20.94 -1.66
N GLY A 155 16.21 -21.26 -2.93
CA GLY A 155 16.41 -20.24 -3.98
C GLY A 155 15.17 -19.41 -4.24
N VAL A 156 15.36 -18.18 -4.69
CA VAL A 156 14.29 -17.20 -4.89
C VAL A 156 13.30 -17.64 -5.96
N ASP A 157 13.67 -18.22 -7.02
CA ASP A 157 12.78 -18.68 -8.09
C ASP A 157 12.83 -20.21 -8.24
N ASP A 158 13.30 -20.91 -7.19
CA ASP A 158 13.27 -22.35 -7.16
C ASP A 158 11.82 -22.88 -7.11
N PRO A 159 11.57 -24.04 -7.73
CA PRO A 159 10.29 -24.74 -7.52
C PRO A 159 10.10 -25.05 -6.04
N PRO A 160 8.82 -25.21 -5.59
CA PRO A 160 8.52 -25.58 -4.22
C PRO A 160 9.32 -26.83 -3.80
N ARG A 161 9.87 -26.82 -2.58
CA ARG A 161 10.66 -27.90 -2.02
C ARG A 161 9.87 -28.69 -0.99
N PRO A 162 9.97 -30.02 -0.96
CA PRO A 162 9.37 -30.83 0.10
C PRO A 162 9.88 -30.39 1.47
N MET A 163 8.95 -30.33 2.43
CA MET A 163 9.25 -29.99 3.81
C MET A 163 8.38 -30.78 4.78
N ASN A 164 8.86 -30.89 6.02
CA ASN A 164 8.04 -31.26 7.17
C ASN A 164 7.97 -30.08 8.12
N MET A 165 6.76 -29.73 8.56
CA MET A 165 6.48 -28.62 9.47
C MET A 165 6.00 -29.16 10.80
N THR A 166 6.57 -28.65 11.89
CA THR A 166 6.07 -28.80 13.24
C THR A 166 5.79 -27.44 13.84
N ILE A 167 4.58 -27.21 14.34
CA ILE A 167 4.23 -25.98 15.05
C ILE A 167 3.83 -26.31 16.49
N PHE A 168 4.40 -25.56 17.42
CA PHE A 168 4.01 -25.56 18.82
C PHE A 168 3.12 -24.36 19.11
N ASP A 169 1.86 -24.65 19.49
CA ASP A 169 0.86 -23.65 19.83
C ASP A 169 0.78 -23.50 21.35
N ASN A 170 1.40 -22.46 21.89
CA ASN A 170 1.47 -22.19 23.32
C ASN A 170 0.23 -21.50 23.89
N ARG A 171 -0.73 -21.09 23.06
CA ARG A 171 -1.88 -20.29 23.47
C ARG A 171 -2.79 -21.07 24.42
N LYS A 172 -3.44 -20.34 25.32
CA LYS A 172 -4.44 -20.92 26.22
C LYS A 172 -5.61 -21.49 25.41
N GLY A 173 -5.91 -22.76 25.65
CA GLY A 173 -7.03 -23.44 24.99
C GLY A 173 -6.71 -23.97 23.59
N ALA A 174 -5.45 -24.01 23.19
CA ALA A 174 -5.04 -24.71 21.97
C ALA A 174 -5.50 -26.18 22.03
N VAL A 175 -6.20 -26.63 20.97
CA VAL A 175 -6.74 -28.00 20.90
C VAL A 175 -5.61 -29.02 20.82
N ASN A 176 -4.62 -28.70 20.00
CA ASN A 176 -3.40 -29.49 19.85
C ASN A 176 -2.20 -28.58 20.10
N ARG A 177 -1.37 -28.93 21.09
CA ARG A 177 -0.11 -28.21 21.37
C ARG A 177 0.90 -28.37 20.26
N MET A 178 0.99 -29.55 19.71
CA MET A 178 1.88 -29.87 18.61
C MET A 178 1.07 -30.30 17.39
N THR A 179 1.32 -29.65 16.28
CA THR A 179 0.75 -30.00 14.98
C THR A 179 1.89 -30.24 13.99
N VAL A 180 1.83 -31.37 13.29
CA VAL A 180 2.83 -31.78 12.30
C VAL A 180 2.16 -31.95 10.94
N SER A 181 2.80 -31.54 9.88
CA SER A 181 2.35 -31.76 8.50
C SER A 181 3.54 -31.86 7.56
N ASP A 182 3.41 -32.71 6.58
CA ASP A 182 4.21 -32.63 5.37
C ASP A 182 3.72 -31.47 4.50
N GLY A 183 4.54 -31.05 3.54
CA GLY A 183 4.18 -30.00 2.62
C GLY A 183 5.31 -29.58 1.71
N GLU A 184 5.12 -28.43 1.12
CA GLU A 184 6.10 -27.77 0.25
C GLU A 184 6.32 -26.33 0.74
N ILE A 185 7.55 -25.84 0.58
CA ILE A 185 7.97 -24.48 0.90
C ILE A 185 8.66 -23.83 -0.30
N ASN A 186 8.36 -22.58 -0.54
CA ASN A 186 9.13 -21.74 -1.47
C ASN A 186 9.21 -20.29 -0.98
N VAL A 187 10.22 -19.57 -1.47
CA VAL A 187 10.36 -18.13 -1.20
C VAL A 187 9.26 -17.38 -1.92
N ARG A 188 8.64 -16.42 -1.24
CA ARG A 188 7.59 -15.55 -1.78
C ARG A 188 7.93 -14.07 -1.63
N GLY A 189 7.20 -13.25 -2.38
CA GLY A 189 7.31 -11.79 -2.43
C GLY A 189 7.49 -11.33 -3.88
N ALA A 190 7.25 -10.07 -4.15
CA ALA A 190 7.58 -9.44 -5.42
C ALA A 190 9.05 -8.97 -5.38
N SER A 191 9.29 -7.73 -5.00
CA SER A 191 10.64 -7.15 -4.85
C SER A 191 11.36 -7.68 -3.59
N SER A 192 10.65 -7.89 -2.49
CA SER A 192 11.21 -8.32 -1.20
C SER A 192 11.99 -9.63 -1.27
N LYS A 193 11.57 -10.56 -2.12
CA LYS A 193 12.29 -11.84 -2.30
C LYS A 193 13.70 -11.68 -2.87
N TYR A 194 13.96 -10.58 -3.61
CA TYR A 194 15.28 -10.30 -4.18
C TYR A 194 16.13 -9.43 -3.26
N TYR A 195 15.53 -8.39 -2.66
CA TYR A 195 16.29 -7.36 -1.96
C TYR A 195 16.57 -7.68 -0.49
N TYR A 196 15.70 -8.44 0.19
CA TYR A 196 15.84 -8.66 1.62
C TYR A 196 16.49 -10.01 1.95
N PRO A 197 17.45 -10.05 2.89
CA PRO A 197 18.06 -11.31 3.33
C PRO A 197 17.05 -12.17 4.12
N LYS A 198 16.19 -11.56 4.93
CA LYS A 198 15.10 -12.23 5.64
C LYS A 198 13.94 -12.48 4.66
N LYS A 199 13.80 -13.69 4.17
CA LYS A 199 12.81 -14.07 3.16
C LYS A 199 11.42 -14.31 3.76
N GLY A 200 10.38 -13.95 3.02
CA GLY A 200 9.05 -14.48 3.24
C GLY A 200 8.88 -15.84 2.56
N TYR A 201 8.02 -16.69 3.09
CA TYR A 201 7.79 -18.03 2.55
C TYR A 201 6.30 -18.30 2.31
N LYS A 202 6.02 -19.10 1.29
CA LYS A 202 4.74 -19.78 1.11
C LYS A 202 4.90 -21.23 1.53
N LEU A 203 3.92 -21.75 2.28
CA LEU A 203 3.82 -23.14 2.65
C LEU A 203 2.55 -23.71 2.03
N SER A 204 2.63 -24.92 1.46
CA SER A 204 1.48 -25.67 0.98
C SER A 204 1.49 -27.03 1.67
N LEU A 205 0.59 -27.22 2.65
CA LEU A 205 0.54 -28.42 3.48
C LEU A 205 -0.13 -29.57 2.73
N THR A 206 0.45 -30.78 2.89
CA THR A 206 -0.03 -31.98 2.20
C THR A 206 -0.17 -33.13 3.17
N GLN A 207 -1.07 -34.07 2.83
CA GLN A 207 -1.16 -35.37 3.46
C GLN A 207 -0.25 -36.35 2.74
N GLU A 208 0.08 -37.51 3.39
CA GLU A 208 0.77 -38.61 2.74
C GLU A 208 0.11 -38.93 1.38
N SER A 209 0.94 -39.07 0.36
CA SER A 209 0.48 -39.33 -1.00
C SER A 209 -0.22 -40.67 -1.13
N VAL A 210 -1.42 -40.66 -1.70
CA VAL A 210 -2.07 -41.89 -2.18
C VAL A 210 -1.93 -41.92 -3.71
N GLY A 211 -0.93 -42.60 -4.21
CA GLY A 211 -0.54 -42.61 -5.63
C GLY A 211 0.31 -41.38 -6.01
N ASP A 212 0.20 -40.92 -7.24
CA ASP A 212 1.02 -39.82 -7.78
C ASP A 212 0.49 -38.41 -7.46
N HIS A 213 -0.56 -38.28 -6.64
CA HIS A 213 -1.16 -36.98 -6.30
C HIS A 213 -0.99 -36.65 -4.81
N LEU A 214 -0.35 -35.53 -4.52
CA LEU A 214 -0.35 -34.91 -3.19
C LEU A 214 -1.76 -34.41 -2.88
N ARG A 215 -2.28 -34.76 -1.70
CA ARG A 215 -3.56 -34.23 -1.22
C ARG A 215 -3.32 -33.07 -0.28
N ALA A 216 -4.09 -32.01 -0.44
CA ALA A 216 -4.09 -30.89 0.50
C ALA A 216 -4.40 -31.35 1.92
N ASN A 217 -3.69 -30.80 2.89
CA ASN A 217 -3.91 -31.00 4.31
C ASN A 217 -4.43 -29.70 4.93
N ASP A 218 -5.75 -29.53 4.93
CA ASP A 218 -6.40 -28.34 5.50
C ASP A 218 -6.34 -28.40 7.02
N LEU A 219 -5.47 -27.61 7.64
CA LEU A 219 -5.27 -27.52 9.08
C LEU A 219 -5.64 -26.13 9.59
N SER A 220 -6.13 -26.05 10.82
CA SER A 220 -6.26 -24.80 11.56
C SER A 220 -4.98 -24.58 12.35
N LEU A 221 -4.14 -23.66 11.92
CA LEU A 221 -2.92 -23.28 12.63
C LEU A 221 -3.18 -22.04 13.48
N LEU A 222 -2.71 -22.04 14.73
CA LEU A 222 -2.88 -20.95 15.70
C LEU A 222 -4.34 -20.45 15.81
N GLY A 223 -5.32 -21.35 15.66
CA GLY A 223 -6.75 -21.03 15.73
C GLY A 223 -7.33 -20.26 14.57
N MET A 224 -6.56 -19.99 13.53
CA MET A 224 -7.05 -19.39 12.29
C MET A 224 -7.88 -20.40 11.48
N ARG A 225 -8.46 -19.96 10.37
CA ARG A 225 -9.27 -20.82 9.49
C ARG A 225 -8.51 -22.09 9.07
N GLN A 226 -9.24 -23.14 8.70
CA GLN A 226 -8.62 -24.30 8.08
C GLN A 226 -8.18 -23.96 6.65
N ASP A 227 -6.91 -24.23 6.37
CA ASP A 227 -6.32 -24.09 5.05
C ASP A 227 -5.10 -25.02 4.89
N ASN A 228 -4.73 -25.28 3.64
CA ASN A 228 -3.47 -25.91 3.32
C ASN A 228 -2.39 -24.91 2.86
N ASP A 229 -2.78 -23.72 2.42
CA ASP A 229 -1.86 -22.68 1.98
C ASP A 229 -1.62 -21.65 3.08
N TRP A 230 -0.36 -21.41 3.43
CA TRP A 230 0.04 -20.51 4.51
C TRP A 230 1.16 -19.58 4.05
N ILE A 231 1.29 -18.45 4.72
CA ILE A 231 2.27 -17.42 4.44
C ILE A 231 3.06 -17.13 5.72
N LEU A 232 4.37 -17.13 5.61
CA LEU A 232 5.28 -16.61 6.63
C LEU A 232 5.79 -15.24 6.17
N TYR A 233 5.30 -14.20 6.84
CA TYR A 233 5.68 -12.81 6.57
C TYR A 233 6.82 -12.38 7.49
N GLY A 234 7.93 -11.88 6.92
CA GLY A 234 9.16 -11.62 7.67
C GLY A 234 9.30 -10.22 8.24
N ALA A 235 8.48 -9.26 7.83
CA ALA A 235 8.50 -7.85 8.29
C ALA A 235 9.89 -7.17 8.31
N TYR A 236 10.76 -7.45 7.33
CA TYR A 236 12.15 -6.98 7.33
C TYR A 236 12.26 -5.46 7.24
N ASN A 237 11.42 -4.83 6.42
CA ASN A 237 11.39 -3.39 6.13
C ASN A 237 10.48 -2.57 7.06
N ASP A 238 9.84 -3.18 8.03
CA ASP A 238 9.01 -2.50 9.03
C ASP A 238 9.79 -2.37 10.34
N GLN A 239 10.07 -1.13 10.76
CA GLN A 239 10.93 -0.87 11.91
C GLN A 239 10.34 -1.36 13.23
N GLU A 240 9.00 -1.32 13.42
CA GLU A 240 8.30 -1.85 14.59
C GLU A 240 7.79 -3.28 14.39
N LYS A 241 7.92 -3.85 13.17
CA LYS A 241 7.45 -5.20 12.78
C LYS A 241 5.94 -5.39 12.82
N ILE A 242 5.14 -4.33 12.76
CA ILE A 242 3.71 -4.35 13.09
C ILE A 242 2.76 -3.96 11.93
N ARG A 243 3.18 -3.06 11.01
CA ARG A 243 2.26 -2.36 10.09
C ARG A 243 1.36 -3.27 9.28
N ASN A 244 1.95 -4.25 8.59
CA ASN A 244 1.15 -5.19 7.79
C ASN A 244 0.25 -6.07 8.64
N VAL A 245 0.73 -6.55 9.78
CA VAL A 245 -0.03 -7.42 10.70
C VAL A 245 -1.19 -6.65 11.33
N PHE A 246 -0.92 -5.47 11.87
CA PHE A 246 -1.93 -4.61 12.49
C PHE A 246 -3.01 -4.21 11.50
N SER A 247 -2.63 -3.73 10.32
CA SER A 247 -3.58 -3.30 9.29
C SER A 247 -4.43 -4.47 8.78
N SER A 248 -3.81 -5.62 8.48
CA SER A 248 -4.54 -6.81 8.02
C SER A 248 -5.53 -7.32 9.06
N ASN A 249 -5.12 -7.37 10.33
CA ASN A 249 -6.00 -7.82 11.41
C ASN A 249 -7.08 -6.77 11.73
N LEU A 250 -6.78 -5.48 11.62
CA LEU A 250 -7.77 -4.41 11.77
C LEU A 250 -8.88 -4.53 10.71
N TRP A 251 -8.52 -4.82 9.45
CA TRP A 251 -9.48 -5.14 8.40
C TRP A 251 -10.23 -6.44 8.71
N GLN A 252 -9.52 -7.51 9.07
CA GLN A 252 -10.08 -8.83 9.33
C GLN A 252 -11.16 -8.81 10.42
N TYR A 253 -10.94 -8.06 11.50
CA TYR A 253 -11.86 -8.01 12.64
C TYR A 253 -12.98 -6.98 12.47
N GLY A 254 -12.75 -5.94 11.64
CA GLY A 254 -13.71 -4.83 11.47
C GLY A 254 -14.58 -4.92 10.22
N CYS A 255 -13.98 -5.21 9.07
CA CYS A 255 -14.61 -4.99 7.78
C CYS A 255 -14.73 -6.26 6.91
N ALA A 256 -13.86 -7.25 7.12
CA ALA A 256 -13.69 -8.36 6.17
C ALA A 256 -14.96 -9.17 5.84
N LYS A 257 -15.95 -9.19 6.70
CA LYS A 257 -17.22 -9.92 6.51
C LYS A 257 -18.43 -9.00 6.30
N ASP A 258 -18.22 -7.68 6.30
CA ASP A 258 -19.29 -6.70 6.08
C ASP A 258 -19.53 -6.55 4.57
N ASN A 259 -20.20 -7.53 3.99
CA ASN A 259 -20.57 -7.59 2.59
C ASN A 259 -21.84 -8.46 2.43
N ALA A 260 -22.59 -8.26 1.36
CA ALA A 260 -23.85 -8.95 1.09
C ALA A 260 -23.72 -10.48 1.01
N TYR A 261 -22.52 -11.00 0.79
CA TYR A 261 -22.29 -12.44 0.63
C TYR A 261 -21.80 -13.10 1.93
N GLY A 262 -21.46 -12.31 2.95
CA GLY A 262 -20.89 -12.81 4.20
C GLY A 262 -19.60 -13.63 4.00
N VAL A 263 -18.85 -13.37 2.92
CA VAL A 263 -17.54 -13.99 2.66
C VAL A 263 -16.44 -13.18 3.35
N ASN A 264 -15.32 -13.83 3.60
CA ASN A 264 -14.17 -13.15 4.21
C ASN A 264 -13.29 -12.51 3.13
N THR A 265 -13.11 -11.19 3.18
CA THR A 265 -12.24 -10.42 2.28
C THR A 265 -10.90 -10.06 2.91
N GLY A 266 -10.61 -10.54 4.12
CA GLY A 266 -9.41 -10.21 4.88
C GLY A 266 -8.47 -11.39 5.09
N VAL A 267 -7.32 -11.07 5.67
CA VAL A 267 -6.29 -12.02 6.10
C VAL A 267 -6.00 -11.78 7.57
N GLU A 268 -5.92 -12.87 8.35
CA GLU A 268 -5.47 -12.85 9.74
C GLU A 268 -4.01 -13.26 9.82
N TYR A 269 -3.24 -12.56 10.65
CA TYR A 269 -1.86 -12.89 10.96
C TYR A 269 -1.69 -13.14 12.47
N LYS A 270 -0.82 -14.12 12.82
CA LYS A 270 -0.39 -14.40 14.17
C LYS A 270 1.14 -14.49 14.23
N TYR A 271 1.76 -13.86 15.23
CA TYR A 271 3.20 -13.91 15.40
C TYR A 271 3.66 -15.28 15.86
N LEU A 272 4.85 -15.66 15.45
CA LEU A 272 5.58 -16.86 15.88
C LEU A 272 7.09 -16.67 15.70
N GLU A 273 7.86 -17.55 16.33
CA GLU A 273 9.29 -17.69 16.08
C GLU A 273 9.56 -18.84 15.12
N LEU A 274 10.35 -18.59 14.10
CA LEU A 274 10.60 -19.53 13.01
C LEU A 274 11.98 -20.17 13.11
N PHE A 275 12.01 -21.50 12.93
CA PHE A 275 13.22 -22.30 12.74
C PHE A 275 13.16 -23.03 11.41
N ILE A 276 14.25 -23.07 10.67
CA ILE A 276 14.40 -23.88 9.46
C ILE A 276 15.68 -24.67 9.54
N ASN A 277 15.58 -26.00 9.42
CA ASN A 277 16.69 -26.93 9.51
C ASN A 277 17.55 -26.79 10.79
N GLY A 278 16.89 -26.51 11.93
CA GLY A 278 17.58 -26.34 13.21
C GLY A 278 18.35 -25.02 13.33
N GLU A 279 18.02 -24.03 12.52
CA GLU A 279 18.54 -22.66 12.59
C GLU A 279 17.40 -21.69 12.91
N TYR A 280 17.57 -20.85 13.92
CA TYR A 280 16.64 -19.78 14.25
C TYR A 280 16.58 -18.73 13.16
N ARG A 281 15.39 -18.37 12.69
CA ARG A 281 15.18 -17.42 11.57
C ARG A 281 14.55 -16.10 12.01
N GLY A 282 14.14 -15.95 13.25
CA GLY A 282 13.60 -14.69 13.79
C GLY A 282 12.09 -14.70 13.97
N LEU A 283 11.57 -13.48 14.20
CA LEU A 283 10.15 -13.19 14.35
C LEU A 283 9.46 -13.19 12.98
N TYR A 284 8.42 -13.99 12.82
CA TYR A 284 7.57 -14.05 11.65
C TYR A 284 6.11 -13.91 12.03
N ALA A 285 5.29 -13.52 11.05
CA ALA A 285 3.84 -13.61 11.18
C ALA A 285 3.31 -14.67 10.22
N LEU A 286 2.55 -15.64 10.76
CA LEU A 286 1.84 -16.67 10.01
C LEU A 286 0.48 -16.13 9.61
N GLY A 287 0.13 -16.20 8.33
CA GLY A 287 -1.17 -15.86 7.79
C GLY A 287 -1.55 -16.79 6.65
N TYR A 288 -2.67 -16.52 6.01
CA TYR A 288 -3.14 -17.27 4.85
C TYR A 288 -3.36 -16.33 3.63
N PRO A 289 -3.33 -16.84 2.39
CA PRO A 289 -3.54 -16.01 1.21
C PRO A 289 -5.01 -15.61 1.05
N VAL A 290 -5.26 -14.51 0.31
CA VAL A 290 -6.57 -14.26 -0.30
C VAL A 290 -6.76 -15.26 -1.45
N ASP A 291 -7.81 -16.07 -1.39
CA ASP A 291 -8.05 -17.13 -2.35
C ASP A 291 -9.53 -17.35 -2.69
N LYS A 292 -9.77 -18.18 -3.71
CA LYS A 292 -11.13 -18.57 -4.14
C LYS A 292 -11.92 -19.29 -3.03
N LYS A 293 -11.25 -19.99 -2.12
CA LYS A 293 -11.90 -20.76 -1.05
C LYS A 293 -12.58 -19.84 -0.05
N GLN A 294 -11.87 -18.83 0.47
CA GLN A 294 -12.43 -17.89 1.44
C GLN A 294 -13.54 -17.03 0.86
N LEU A 295 -13.42 -16.65 -0.42
CA LEU A 295 -14.39 -15.82 -1.12
C LEU A 295 -15.55 -16.66 -1.69
N LYS A 296 -15.45 -17.99 -1.60
CA LYS A 296 -16.43 -18.96 -2.14
C LYS A 296 -16.72 -18.68 -3.61
N LEU A 297 -15.67 -18.50 -4.42
CA LEU A 297 -15.77 -18.24 -5.84
C LEU A 297 -15.79 -19.54 -6.64
N ASP A 298 -16.73 -19.63 -7.59
CA ASP A 298 -16.82 -20.69 -8.60
C ASP A 298 -16.09 -20.24 -9.89
N VAL A 299 -14.75 -20.15 -9.80
CA VAL A 299 -13.92 -19.71 -10.93
C VAL A 299 -13.94 -20.70 -12.09
N GLU A 300 -14.15 -22.01 -11.82
CA GLU A 300 -14.18 -23.08 -12.81
C GLU A 300 -15.38 -22.97 -13.75
N SER A 301 -16.47 -22.33 -13.30
CA SER A 301 -17.62 -22.04 -14.16
C SER A 301 -17.36 -20.95 -15.20
N GLY A 302 -16.27 -20.19 -15.06
CA GLY A 302 -15.95 -18.99 -15.84
C GLY A 302 -16.89 -17.81 -15.58
N ARG A 303 -17.76 -17.90 -14.56
CA ARG A 303 -18.72 -16.83 -14.19
C ARG A 303 -18.25 -15.98 -13.05
N GLU A 304 -17.25 -16.42 -12.32
CA GLU A 304 -16.63 -15.69 -11.21
C GLU A 304 -15.12 -15.70 -11.41
N ALA A 305 -14.42 -14.70 -10.88
CA ALA A 305 -12.98 -14.60 -11.01
C ALA A 305 -12.37 -13.87 -9.81
N LEU A 306 -11.06 -14.09 -9.61
CA LEU A 306 -10.26 -13.38 -8.64
C LEU A 306 -9.05 -12.75 -9.35
N TYR A 307 -8.93 -11.44 -9.28
CA TYR A 307 -7.80 -10.70 -9.85
C TYR A 307 -6.95 -10.10 -8.73
N LYS A 308 -5.63 -10.23 -8.85
CA LYS A 308 -4.69 -9.50 -8.02
C LYS A 308 -4.19 -8.27 -8.79
N VAL A 309 -4.27 -7.11 -8.18
CA VAL A 309 -3.61 -5.89 -8.65
C VAL A 309 -2.15 -5.97 -8.20
N ALA A 310 -1.28 -6.43 -9.09
CA ALA A 310 0.09 -6.82 -8.80
C ALA A 310 1.14 -5.78 -9.21
N ASN A 311 0.71 -4.67 -9.81
CA ASN A 311 1.49 -3.48 -10.10
C ASN A 311 0.57 -2.26 -10.06
N TRP A 312 1.15 -1.05 -10.06
CA TRP A 312 0.38 0.19 -10.16
C TRP A 312 -0.42 0.23 -11.46
N VAL A 313 -1.72 0.33 -11.36
CA VAL A 313 -2.64 0.38 -12.49
C VAL A 313 -3.62 1.53 -12.35
N ASP A 314 -3.89 2.19 -13.46
CA ASP A 314 -5.05 3.05 -13.63
C ASP A 314 -6.17 2.20 -14.24
N SER A 315 -7.30 2.08 -13.54
CA SER A 315 -8.43 1.27 -13.99
C SER A 315 -8.99 1.70 -15.36
N SER A 316 -8.76 2.95 -15.78
CA SER A 316 -9.11 3.42 -17.12
C SER A 316 -8.37 2.67 -18.22
N THR A 317 -7.15 2.21 -17.96
CA THR A 317 -6.34 1.47 -18.94
C THR A 317 -6.96 0.12 -19.31
N VAL A 318 -7.70 -0.50 -18.37
CA VAL A 318 -8.42 -1.76 -18.60
C VAL A 318 -9.50 -1.59 -19.68
N TYR A 319 -10.20 -0.46 -19.64
CA TYR A 319 -11.17 -0.10 -20.68
C TYR A 319 -10.54 -0.03 -22.09
N TYR A 320 -9.29 0.43 -22.16
CA TYR A 320 -8.52 0.48 -23.41
C TYR A 320 -7.81 -0.83 -23.75
N GLY A 321 -8.04 -1.90 -22.99
CA GLY A 321 -7.52 -3.25 -23.26
C GLY A 321 -6.13 -3.52 -22.66
N ASN A 322 -5.58 -2.62 -21.83
CA ASN A 322 -4.36 -2.87 -21.10
C ASN A 322 -4.66 -3.60 -19.78
N LEU A 323 -4.24 -4.85 -19.69
CA LEU A 323 -4.39 -5.72 -18.52
C LEU A 323 -3.08 -5.88 -17.73
N GLU A 324 -2.03 -5.19 -18.16
CA GLU A 324 -0.74 -5.21 -17.49
C GLU A 324 -0.89 -4.73 -16.04
N GLY A 325 -0.25 -5.44 -15.12
CA GLY A 325 -0.38 -5.17 -13.68
C GLY A 325 -1.49 -5.95 -12.97
N TYR A 326 -2.35 -6.66 -13.71
CA TYR A 326 -3.30 -7.61 -13.12
C TYR A 326 -2.83 -9.06 -13.29
N GLU A 327 -3.15 -9.90 -12.32
CA GLU A 327 -2.94 -11.34 -12.36
C GLU A 327 -4.24 -12.06 -12.04
N VAL A 328 -4.65 -13.05 -12.87
CA VAL A 328 -5.78 -13.93 -12.52
C VAL A 328 -5.32 -14.95 -11.47
N LYS A 329 -6.14 -15.18 -10.46
CA LYS A 329 -5.85 -16.13 -9.38
C LYS A 329 -6.85 -17.28 -9.34
N GLY A 330 -6.36 -18.46 -8.99
CA GLY A 330 -7.20 -19.66 -8.81
C GLY A 330 -7.60 -20.38 -10.10
N MET A 331 -7.04 -20.00 -11.26
CA MET A 331 -7.19 -20.66 -12.56
C MET A 331 -5.83 -21.19 -13.03
N GLU A 332 -5.84 -22.15 -13.96
CA GLU A 332 -4.61 -22.63 -14.60
C GLU A 332 -4.15 -21.63 -15.67
N GLU A 333 -2.84 -21.61 -15.96
CA GLU A 333 -2.25 -20.77 -17.00
C GLU A 333 -2.86 -21.12 -18.38
N GLY A 334 -3.35 -20.10 -19.07
CA GLY A 334 -4.03 -20.23 -20.37
C GLY A 334 -5.56 -20.42 -20.26
N GLU A 335 -6.12 -20.46 -19.05
CA GLU A 335 -7.57 -20.54 -18.81
C GLU A 335 -8.11 -19.23 -18.19
N GLU A 336 -7.31 -18.16 -18.19
CA GLU A 336 -7.65 -16.88 -17.58
C GLU A 336 -8.91 -16.27 -18.23
N ASN A 337 -9.85 -15.85 -17.38
CA ASN A 337 -11.02 -15.11 -17.83
C ASN A 337 -10.84 -13.61 -17.52
N TRP A 338 -10.50 -12.83 -18.51
CA TRP A 338 -10.33 -11.39 -18.42
C TRP A 338 -11.62 -10.60 -18.69
N SER A 339 -12.63 -11.22 -19.29
CA SER A 339 -13.84 -10.52 -19.72
C SER A 339 -14.59 -9.90 -18.54
N LEU A 340 -14.61 -10.55 -17.38
CA LEU A 340 -15.30 -10.03 -16.20
C LEU A 340 -14.67 -8.71 -15.69
N LEU A 341 -13.35 -8.59 -15.74
CA LEU A 341 -12.64 -7.38 -15.35
C LEU A 341 -12.85 -6.27 -16.38
N THR A 342 -12.72 -6.59 -17.67
CA THR A 342 -12.91 -5.61 -18.74
C THR A 342 -14.35 -5.11 -18.81
N ASP A 343 -15.34 -6.00 -18.64
CA ASP A 343 -16.75 -5.62 -18.60
C ASP A 343 -17.08 -4.72 -17.40
N TYR A 344 -16.47 -5.02 -16.24
CA TYR A 344 -16.62 -4.22 -15.03
C TYR A 344 -16.11 -2.79 -15.24
N TYR A 345 -14.87 -2.61 -15.65
CA TYR A 345 -14.32 -1.27 -15.85
C TYR A 345 -14.90 -0.56 -17.08
N SER A 346 -15.27 -1.29 -18.13
CA SER A 346 -15.94 -0.70 -19.30
C SER A 346 -17.25 -0.01 -18.91
N LYS A 347 -18.00 -0.57 -17.98
CA LYS A 347 -19.25 0.02 -17.52
C LYS A 347 -19.01 1.38 -16.85
N LEU A 348 -17.97 1.51 -16.05
CA LEU A 348 -17.60 2.76 -15.39
C LEU A 348 -17.32 3.89 -16.38
N TYR A 349 -16.77 3.56 -17.55
CA TYR A 349 -16.38 4.56 -18.56
C TYR A 349 -17.42 4.78 -19.66
N LEU A 350 -18.24 3.76 -19.98
CA LEU A 350 -19.25 3.85 -21.03
C LEU A 350 -20.58 4.42 -20.55
N ASP A 351 -20.94 4.18 -19.30
CA ASP A 351 -22.22 4.58 -18.73
C ASP A 351 -22.06 5.05 -17.26
N PRO A 352 -21.24 6.08 -17.01
CA PRO A 352 -20.93 6.53 -15.66
C PRO A 352 -22.16 7.10 -14.90
N GLU A 353 -23.23 7.48 -15.62
CA GLU A 353 -24.46 8.02 -15.04
C GLU A 353 -25.49 6.92 -14.68
N ASP A 354 -25.27 5.65 -15.06
CA ASP A 354 -26.14 4.52 -14.69
C ASP A 354 -25.93 4.12 -13.22
N ASN A 355 -26.49 4.89 -12.30
CA ASN A 355 -26.38 4.60 -10.86
C ASN A 355 -26.87 3.19 -10.49
N GLU A 356 -27.99 2.72 -11.09
CA GLU A 356 -28.49 1.36 -10.81
C GLU A 356 -27.46 0.31 -11.18
N GLY A 357 -26.82 0.46 -12.33
CA GLY A 357 -25.79 -0.45 -12.78
C GLY A 357 -24.50 -0.33 -11.97
N LEU A 358 -24.11 0.86 -11.53
CA LEU A 358 -22.98 1.04 -10.63
C LEU A 358 -23.22 0.35 -9.29
N TYR A 359 -24.41 0.54 -8.68
CA TYR A 359 -24.79 -0.18 -7.45
C TYR A 359 -24.83 -1.70 -7.61
N GLN A 360 -25.23 -2.21 -8.76
CA GLN A 360 -25.22 -3.65 -9.01
C GLN A 360 -23.81 -4.20 -9.24
N GLY A 361 -22.89 -3.35 -9.70
CA GLY A 361 -21.50 -3.72 -10.01
C GLY A 361 -20.60 -3.83 -8.80
N ILE A 362 -20.92 -3.19 -7.67
CA ILE A 362 -20.12 -3.24 -6.45
C ILE A 362 -20.94 -3.71 -5.24
N ASP A 363 -20.26 -4.32 -4.28
CA ASP A 363 -20.80 -4.43 -2.94
C ASP A 363 -20.56 -3.10 -2.21
N ILE A 364 -21.63 -2.34 -1.99
CA ILE A 364 -21.53 -0.96 -1.48
C ILE A 364 -20.94 -0.90 -0.07
N ASP A 365 -21.24 -1.88 0.79
CA ASP A 365 -20.70 -1.92 2.14
C ASP A 365 -19.19 -2.18 2.12
N ASN A 366 -18.74 -3.16 1.34
CA ASN A 366 -17.32 -3.45 1.16
C ASN A 366 -16.58 -2.29 0.47
N ALA A 367 -17.18 -1.63 -0.52
CA ALA A 367 -16.57 -0.51 -1.21
C ALA A 367 -16.38 0.71 -0.28
N ILE A 368 -17.35 1.00 0.58
CA ILE A 368 -17.23 2.05 1.61
C ILE A 368 -16.18 1.66 2.64
N ASP A 369 -16.17 0.41 3.09
CA ASP A 369 -15.17 -0.06 4.05
C ASP A 369 -13.74 0.08 3.50
N ILE A 370 -13.49 -0.30 2.25
CA ILE A 370 -12.15 -0.19 1.64
C ILE A 370 -11.72 1.28 1.48
N TYR A 371 -12.66 2.16 1.11
CA TYR A 371 -12.44 3.59 1.01
C TYR A 371 -12.03 4.20 2.35
N LEU A 372 -12.80 3.92 3.41
CA LEU A 372 -12.52 4.40 4.76
C LEU A 372 -11.22 3.81 5.31
N PHE A 373 -10.98 2.52 5.07
CA PHE A 373 -9.82 1.81 5.56
C PHE A 373 -8.52 2.34 4.99
N PHE A 374 -8.42 2.48 3.66
CA PHE A 374 -7.21 3.01 3.04
C PHE A 374 -6.95 4.46 3.44
N ASN A 375 -7.99 5.24 3.65
CA ASN A 375 -7.84 6.59 4.18
C ASN A 375 -7.32 6.55 5.63
N LEU A 376 -7.86 5.67 6.50
CA LEU A 376 -7.41 5.56 7.89
C LEU A 376 -5.95 5.16 7.97
N ILE A 377 -5.56 4.09 7.30
CA ILE A 377 -4.19 3.56 7.39
C ILE A 377 -3.17 4.36 6.58
N GLN A 378 -3.61 5.32 5.77
CA GLN A 378 -2.78 5.99 4.76
C GLN A 378 -2.08 4.99 3.83
N GLY A 379 -2.85 4.13 3.18
CA GLY A 379 -2.34 3.06 2.33
C GLY A 379 -1.70 3.59 1.04
N ILE A 380 -0.54 4.25 1.16
CA ILE A 380 0.14 4.93 0.05
C ILE A 380 0.64 4.00 -1.05
N ASP A 381 0.87 2.74 -0.71
CA ASP A 381 1.28 1.69 -1.66
C ASP A 381 0.06 0.87 -2.15
N ASN A 382 -1.14 1.30 -1.78
CA ASN A 382 -2.39 0.69 -2.22
C ASN A 382 -3.19 1.64 -3.11
N VAL A 383 -3.16 2.94 -2.81
CA VAL A 383 -3.96 3.96 -3.50
C VAL A 383 -3.14 5.24 -3.69
N SER A 384 -3.15 5.79 -4.89
CA SER A 384 -2.60 7.10 -5.21
C SER A 384 -3.44 7.76 -6.29
N GLY A 385 -4.45 8.54 -5.91
CA GLY A 385 -5.42 9.13 -6.84
C GLY A 385 -6.14 8.05 -7.66
N LYS A 386 -5.90 8.03 -8.97
CA LYS A 386 -6.48 7.03 -9.89
C LYS A 386 -5.77 5.68 -9.90
N LEU A 387 -4.59 5.62 -9.29
CA LEU A 387 -3.77 4.42 -9.31
C LEU A 387 -4.11 3.53 -8.11
N THR A 388 -4.20 2.24 -8.38
CA THR A 388 -4.38 1.21 -7.34
C THR A 388 -3.30 0.14 -7.46
N TYR A 389 -2.93 -0.46 -6.33
CA TYR A 389 -1.95 -1.52 -6.22
C TYR A 389 -2.22 -2.37 -4.97
N ASN A 390 -1.59 -3.51 -4.84
CA ASN A 390 -1.63 -4.33 -3.64
C ASN A 390 -3.06 -4.57 -3.09
N MET A 391 -3.93 -5.04 -3.95
CA MET A 391 -5.29 -5.48 -3.58
C MET A 391 -5.74 -6.65 -4.46
N PHE A 392 -6.83 -7.29 -4.06
CA PHE A 392 -7.54 -8.21 -4.92
C PHE A 392 -8.94 -7.67 -5.23
N VAL A 393 -9.40 -7.95 -6.44
CA VAL A 393 -10.76 -7.68 -6.89
C VAL A 393 -11.41 -9.02 -7.22
N ALA A 394 -12.41 -9.40 -6.43
CA ALA A 394 -13.17 -10.62 -6.63
C ALA A 394 -14.47 -10.31 -7.37
N MET A 395 -14.66 -10.91 -8.53
CA MET A 395 -15.89 -10.83 -9.32
C MET A 395 -16.83 -11.96 -8.93
N LYS A 396 -17.86 -11.63 -8.16
CA LYS A 396 -18.78 -12.61 -7.58
C LYS A 396 -20.18 -12.52 -8.17
N GLY A 397 -20.78 -13.67 -8.51
CA GLY A 397 -22.15 -13.73 -9.02
C GLY A 397 -23.18 -13.29 -7.98
N ASN A 398 -24.09 -12.37 -8.34
CA ASN A 398 -25.13 -11.83 -7.45
C ASN A 398 -26.41 -12.71 -7.41
N GLY A 399 -26.40 -13.89 -8.01
CA GLY A 399 -27.55 -14.78 -8.05
C GLY A 399 -28.69 -14.36 -8.99
N GLN A 400 -28.61 -13.17 -9.59
CA GLN A 400 -29.60 -12.63 -10.55
C GLN A 400 -29.05 -12.58 -11.98
N GLY A 401 -27.85 -13.18 -12.20
CA GLY A 401 -27.17 -13.20 -13.49
C GLY A 401 -26.19 -12.04 -13.69
N GLY A 402 -26.04 -11.15 -12.73
CA GLY A 402 -25.04 -10.08 -12.70
C GLY A 402 -23.80 -10.45 -11.88
N ILE A 403 -22.78 -9.62 -11.98
CA ILE A 403 -21.51 -9.70 -11.25
C ILE A 403 -21.36 -8.51 -10.34
N THR A 404 -20.89 -8.75 -9.13
CA THR A 404 -20.59 -7.72 -8.13
C THR A 404 -19.11 -7.83 -7.73
N ALA A 405 -18.40 -6.72 -7.72
CA ALA A 405 -17.02 -6.65 -7.27
C ALA A 405 -16.93 -6.56 -5.73
N LEU A 406 -15.98 -7.31 -5.18
CA LEU A 406 -15.54 -7.23 -3.79
C LEU A 406 -14.05 -6.92 -3.75
N TYR A 407 -13.64 -5.99 -2.91
CA TYR A 407 -12.25 -5.60 -2.72
C TYR A 407 -11.64 -6.29 -1.50
N CYS A 408 -10.42 -6.79 -1.64
CA CYS A 408 -9.67 -7.39 -0.55
C CYS A 408 -8.31 -6.67 -0.44
N PRO A 409 -8.05 -5.95 0.64
CA PRO A 409 -6.76 -5.26 0.82
C PRO A 409 -5.63 -6.28 1.02
N TRP A 410 -4.44 -5.91 0.56
CA TRP A 410 -3.28 -6.78 0.58
C TRP A 410 -1.99 -5.97 0.70
N ASP A 411 -0.97 -6.54 1.37
CA ASP A 411 0.39 -5.96 1.49
C ASP A 411 0.38 -4.53 2.04
N LEU A 412 0.01 -4.41 3.32
CA LEU A 412 -0.32 -3.16 4.01
C LEU A 412 0.85 -2.60 4.84
N ASP A 413 2.08 -2.96 4.48
CA ASP A 413 3.29 -2.55 5.22
C ASP A 413 3.69 -1.08 5.00
N ARG A 414 3.15 -0.45 3.95
CA ARG A 414 3.34 0.97 3.61
C ARG A 414 2.16 1.85 4.05
N GLY A 415 1.57 1.51 5.16
CA GLY A 415 0.58 2.34 5.83
C GLY A 415 1.15 3.10 7.02
N TRP A 416 0.32 3.90 7.68
CA TRP A 416 0.63 4.59 8.94
C TRP A 416 1.88 5.47 8.85
N GLY A 417 1.96 6.27 7.80
CA GLY A 417 3.04 7.21 7.58
C GLY A 417 4.32 6.61 6.98
N SER A 418 4.38 5.31 6.74
CA SER A 418 5.57 4.67 6.17
C SER A 418 5.62 4.85 4.67
N GLY A 419 6.59 5.62 4.18
CA GLY A 419 6.95 5.79 2.78
C GLY A 419 8.23 5.04 2.40
N LEU A 420 9.17 5.72 1.77
CA LEU A 420 10.53 5.20 1.54
C LEU A 420 11.28 5.07 2.85
N GLU A 421 11.06 6.03 3.75
CA GLU A 421 11.57 6.04 5.11
C GLU A 421 10.42 5.87 6.11
N PRO A 422 10.69 5.46 7.35
CA PRO A 422 9.69 5.45 8.40
C PRO A 422 9.13 6.85 8.69
N TYR A 423 7.80 6.97 8.77
CA TYR A 423 7.12 8.24 9.04
C TYR A 423 7.40 9.37 8.04
N ASP A 424 7.55 9.04 6.76
CA ASP A 424 7.70 10.02 5.67
C ASP A 424 6.47 10.91 5.49
N PHE A 425 5.32 10.47 5.97
CA PHE A 425 4.05 11.15 5.81
C PHE A 425 3.46 11.52 7.15
N GLU A 426 3.03 12.79 7.25
CA GLU A 426 2.35 13.30 8.43
C GLU A 426 0.96 12.67 8.63
N PRO A 427 0.46 12.59 9.89
CA PRO A 427 -0.85 12.01 10.17
C PRO A 427 -2.01 12.68 9.44
N ASP A 428 -1.86 13.93 9.02
CA ASP A 428 -2.89 14.74 8.40
C ASP A 428 -3.11 14.48 6.91
N LYS A 429 -2.27 13.67 6.27
CA LYS A 429 -2.37 13.33 4.86
C LYS A 429 -3.53 12.38 4.58
N ASN A 430 -4.37 12.69 3.60
CA ASN A 430 -5.46 11.83 3.17
C ASN A 430 -5.19 11.26 1.77
N TYR A 431 -5.51 9.97 1.57
CA TYR A 431 -5.37 9.25 0.30
C TYR A 431 -6.74 8.71 -0.11
N ILE A 432 -7.22 9.12 -1.28
CA ILE A 432 -8.57 8.83 -1.77
C ILE A 432 -8.47 8.11 -3.10
N MET A 433 -9.22 7.01 -3.26
CA MET A 433 -9.40 6.34 -4.55
C MET A 433 -10.32 7.19 -5.44
N GLU A 434 -9.89 7.48 -6.67
CA GLU A 434 -10.64 8.39 -7.54
C GLU A 434 -11.33 7.72 -8.74
N SER A 435 -11.01 6.48 -9.07
CA SER A 435 -11.44 5.88 -10.34
C SER A 435 -12.33 4.66 -10.22
N GLU A 436 -12.89 4.41 -9.05
CA GLU A 436 -13.74 3.26 -8.78
C GLU A 436 -15.23 3.64 -8.75
N TYR A 437 -16.11 2.64 -8.79
CA TYR A 437 -17.57 2.81 -8.79
C TYR A 437 -18.09 3.65 -7.63
N LEU A 438 -17.51 3.49 -6.42
CA LEU A 438 -17.91 4.29 -5.27
C LEU A 438 -17.68 5.79 -5.52
N ASN A 439 -16.52 6.15 -6.06
CA ASN A 439 -16.24 7.54 -6.38
C ASN A 439 -17.15 8.08 -7.48
N GLN A 440 -17.51 7.26 -8.47
CA GLN A 440 -18.48 7.66 -9.48
C GLN A 440 -19.87 7.87 -8.87
N LEU A 441 -20.30 7.01 -7.95
CA LEU A 441 -21.55 7.21 -7.22
C LEU A 441 -21.53 8.48 -6.33
N ILE A 442 -20.37 8.79 -5.72
CA ILE A 442 -20.20 10.06 -4.99
C ILE A 442 -20.39 11.25 -5.95
N LEU A 443 -19.87 11.16 -7.17
CA LEU A 443 -20.04 12.21 -8.17
C LEU A 443 -21.47 12.35 -8.67
N ASN A 444 -22.23 11.25 -8.76
CA ASN A 444 -23.59 11.23 -9.30
C ASN A 444 -24.65 11.55 -8.24
N GLU A 445 -24.54 10.98 -7.06
CA GLU A 445 -25.58 11.00 -6.01
C GLU A 445 -25.19 11.82 -4.77
N ASP A 446 -23.90 12.15 -4.64
CA ASP A 446 -23.40 13.08 -3.65
C ASP A 446 -23.86 12.79 -2.21
N THR A 447 -24.85 13.54 -1.71
CA THR A 447 -25.31 13.47 -0.33
C THR A 447 -25.71 12.06 0.11
N ALA A 448 -26.40 11.29 -0.74
CA ALA A 448 -26.88 9.95 -0.39
C ALA A 448 -25.72 8.95 -0.13
N ILE A 449 -24.62 9.08 -0.87
CA ILE A 449 -23.43 8.26 -0.65
C ILE A 449 -22.68 8.72 0.58
N TRP A 450 -22.54 10.03 0.78
CA TRP A 450 -21.88 10.57 1.96
C TRP A 450 -22.60 10.20 3.25
N GLU A 451 -23.93 10.20 3.29
CA GLU A 451 -24.71 9.71 4.44
C GLU A 451 -24.31 8.25 4.78
N LYS A 452 -24.21 7.38 3.79
CA LYS A 452 -23.77 5.98 4.01
C LYS A 452 -22.33 5.89 4.51
N ILE A 453 -21.45 6.74 3.98
CA ILE A 453 -20.03 6.80 4.42
C ILE A 453 -19.94 7.25 5.87
N PHE A 454 -20.70 8.29 6.27
CA PHE A 454 -20.71 8.79 7.65
C PHE A 454 -21.29 7.79 8.63
N ASP A 455 -22.39 7.14 8.28
CA ASP A 455 -23.00 6.08 9.09
C ASP A 455 -22.01 4.92 9.31
N LYS A 456 -21.33 4.49 8.25
CA LYS A 456 -20.32 3.42 8.33
C LYS A 456 -19.11 3.87 9.16
N TYR A 457 -18.58 5.06 8.92
CA TYR A 457 -17.48 5.62 9.71
C TYR A 457 -17.84 5.70 11.20
N SER A 458 -19.00 6.24 11.53
CA SER A 458 -19.50 6.33 12.90
C SER A 458 -19.64 4.95 13.56
N LYS A 459 -20.14 3.95 12.83
CA LYS A 459 -20.22 2.56 13.28
C LYS A 459 -18.83 1.99 13.61
N LEU A 460 -17.85 2.15 12.71
CA LEU A 460 -16.49 1.68 12.91
C LEU A 460 -15.82 2.38 14.09
N ARG A 461 -15.99 3.71 14.22
CA ARG A 461 -15.45 4.52 15.33
C ARG A 461 -16.04 4.14 16.69
N SER A 462 -17.28 3.70 16.73
CA SER A 462 -17.93 3.24 17.98
C SER A 462 -17.61 1.78 18.33
N THR A 463 -16.88 1.06 17.47
CA THR A 463 -16.57 -0.36 17.63
C THR A 463 -15.07 -0.62 17.46
N VAL A 464 -14.67 -1.25 16.37
CA VAL A 464 -13.29 -1.75 16.13
C VAL A 464 -12.25 -0.65 15.94
N TRP A 465 -12.65 0.54 15.52
CA TRP A 465 -11.77 1.72 15.39
C TRP A 465 -11.89 2.67 16.59
N SER A 466 -12.50 2.26 17.69
CA SER A 466 -12.47 3.05 18.91
C SER A 466 -11.04 3.14 19.46
N GLU A 467 -10.71 4.25 20.13
CA GLU A 467 -9.39 4.39 20.77
C GLU A 467 -9.11 3.23 21.75
N GLU A 468 -10.15 2.75 22.46
CA GLU A 468 -10.04 1.62 23.37
C GLU A 468 -9.68 0.32 22.63
N SER A 469 -10.38 0.02 21.53
CA SER A 469 -10.12 -1.21 20.74
C SER A 469 -8.75 -1.18 20.09
N LEU A 470 -8.35 -0.03 19.51
CA LEU A 470 -7.04 0.11 18.87
C LEU A 470 -5.91 0.00 19.89
N ASN A 471 -6.05 0.63 21.07
CA ASN A 471 -5.05 0.49 22.13
C ASN A 471 -4.96 -0.94 22.65
N ALA A 472 -6.08 -1.64 22.83
CA ALA A 472 -6.07 -3.04 23.24
C ALA A 472 -5.34 -3.94 22.21
N MET A 473 -5.57 -3.75 20.92
CA MET A 473 -4.82 -4.44 19.87
C MET A 473 -3.32 -4.12 19.92
N LEU A 474 -2.97 -2.85 20.11
CA LEU A 474 -1.57 -2.43 20.22
C LEU A 474 -0.89 -3.00 21.47
N ASP A 475 -1.61 -3.15 22.58
CA ASP A 475 -1.08 -3.78 23.80
C ASP A 475 -0.78 -5.27 23.57
N GLU A 476 -1.66 -5.99 22.85
CA GLU A 476 -1.43 -7.39 22.46
C GLU A 476 -0.18 -7.52 21.57
N TYR A 477 -0.04 -6.66 20.57
CA TYR A 477 1.13 -6.70 19.67
C TYR A 477 2.41 -6.26 20.37
N GLU A 478 2.34 -5.30 21.29
CA GLU A 478 3.51 -4.94 22.11
C GLU A 478 4.00 -6.12 22.94
N ALA A 479 3.07 -6.88 23.54
CA ALA A 479 3.40 -8.10 24.25
C ALA A 479 3.99 -9.17 23.34
N ASP A 480 3.41 -9.39 22.16
CA ASP A 480 3.90 -10.38 21.20
C ASP A 480 5.28 -10.03 20.64
N ILE A 481 5.52 -8.78 20.27
CA ILE A 481 6.75 -8.35 19.59
C ILE A 481 7.88 -8.11 20.59
N TYR A 482 7.61 -7.35 21.66
CA TYR A 482 8.63 -6.83 22.57
C TYR A 482 8.73 -7.61 23.88
N ASP A 483 7.60 -7.85 24.58
CA ASP A 483 7.64 -8.52 25.88
C ASP A 483 7.98 -10.02 25.79
N SER A 484 7.78 -10.60 24.62
CA SER A 484 8.26 -11.94 24.28
C SER A 484 9.78 -12.01 24.08
N GLY A 485 10.47 -10.88 23.95
CA GLY A 485 11.88 -10.77 23.58
C GLY A 485 12.17 -11.02 22.10
N ALA A 486 11.15 -11.31 21.28
CA ALA A 486 11.32 -11.69 19.88
C ALA A 486 11.89 -10.56 19.02
N PHE A 487 11.56 -9.30 19.31
CA PHE A 487 12.12 -8.14 18.62
C PHE A 487 13.65 -8.08 18.73
N LEU A 488 14.17 -8.24 19.93
CA LEU A 488 15.62 -8.25 20.18
C LEU A 488 16.30 -9.44 19.52
N ARG A 489 15.67 -10.64 19.56
CA ARG A 489 16.18 -11.83 18.87
C ARG A 489 16.19 -11.66 17.35
N ASP A 490 15.16 -11.02 16.80
CA ASP A 490 15.09 -10.71 15.38
C ASP A 490 16.21 -9.75 14.96
N MET A 491 16.45 -8.72 15.78
CA MET A 491 17.52 -7.73 15.57
C MET A 491 18.91 -8.39 15.67
N GLU A 492 19.12 -9.31 16.61
CA GLU A 492 20.37 -10.08 16.70
C GLU A 492 20.58 -10.97 15.45
N ARG A 493 19.50 -11.57 14.95
CA ARG A 493 19.57 -12.47 13.79
C ARG A 493 19.74 -11.72 12.47
N TRP A 494 19.14 -10.53 12.35
CA TRP A 494 19.13 -9.71 11.14
C TRP A 494 19.61 -8.29 11.42
N PRO A 495 20.88 -8.08 11.80
CA PRO A 495 21.36 -6.77 12.26
C PRO A 495 21.36 -5.67 11.19
N GLU A 496 21.23 -6.02 9.91
CA GLU A 496 21.10 -5.08 8.79
C GLU A 496 19.64 -4.70 8.50
N GLY A 497 18.69 -5.23 9.26
CA GLY A 497 17.26 -4.88 9.16
C GLY A 497 16.98 -3.48 9.68
N ILE A 498 15.78 -2.99 9.39
CA ILE A 498 15.30 -1.71 9.92
C ILE A 498 14.58 -1.98 11.26
N TYR A 499 15.01 -1.27 12.33
CA TYR A 499 14.45 -1.44 13.67
C TYR A 499 14.24 -0.09 14.33
N ALA A 500 13.09 0.05 15.01
CA ALA A 500 12.87 1.14 15.95
C ALA A 500 13.77 1.00 17.19
N GLU A 501 13.91 2.07 17.96
CA GLU A 501 14.62 2.01 19.23
C GLU A 501 13.89 1.04 20.19
N PRO A 502 14.52 -0.06 20.65
CA PRO A 502 13.83 -1.08 21.44
C PRO A 502 13.16 -0.54 22.72
N ALA A 503 13.73 0.51 23.33
CA ALA A 503 13.19 1.12 24.55
C ALA A 503 11.85 1.83 24.31
N ASP A 504 11.60 2.27 23.10
CA ASP A 504 10.35 2.96 22.73
C ASP A 504 9.19 1.99 22.49
N LYS A 505 9.50 0.72 22.25
CA LYS A 505 8.51 -0.32 21.89
C LYS A 505 7.56 0.20 20.79
N LEU A 506 6.25 0.21 21.03
CA LEU A 506 5.24 0.74 20.12
C LEU A 506 4.81 2.18 20.41
N SER A 507 5.47 2.92 21.33
CA SER A 507 4.99 4.23 21.77
C SER A 507 4.89 5.26 20.63
N VAL A 508 5.88 5.28 19.72
CA VAL A 508 5.89 6.17 18.55
C VAL A 508 4.78 5.78 17.58
N PHE A 509 4.70 4.50 17.23
CA PHE A 509 3.64 3.99 16.34
C PHE A 509 2.25 4.23 16.92
N ARG A 510 2.03 3.96 18.20
CA ARG A 510 0.79 4.23 18.92
C ARG A 510 0.39 5.70 18.86
N THR A 511 1.34 6.60 19.09
CA THR A 511 1.10 8.04 18.99
C THR A 511 0.63 8.40 17.59
N TYR A 512 1.31 7.91 16.57
CA TYR A 512 0.92 8.13 15.17
C TYR A 512 -0.49 7.63 14.87
N VAL A 513 -0.83 6.40 15.28
CA VAL A 513 -2.18 5.81 15.09
C VAL A 513 -3.26 6.69 15.74
N MET A 514 -3.02 7.17 16.97
CA MET A 514 -3.99 8.01 17.67
C MET A 514 -4.12 9.42 17.05
N GLU A 515 -3.03 9.98 16.56
CA GLU A 515 -3.06 11.26 15.84
C GLU A 515 -3.79 11.09 14.51
N ARG A 516 -3.49 10.05 13.75
CA ARG A 516 -4.19 9.74 12.50
C ARG A 516 -5.70 9.56 12.71
N LEU A 517 -6.09 8.90 13.79
CA LEU A 517 -7.49 8.71 14.13
C LEU A 517 -8.20 10.06 14.36
N ARG A 518 -7.56 10.99 15.08
CA ARG A 518 -8.11 12.35 15.29
C ARG A 518 -8.21 13.14 13.99
N GLU A 519 -7.23 12.98 13.11
CA GLU A 519 -7.24 13.65 11.81
C GLU A 519 -8.34 13.12 10.90
N THR A 520 -8.60 11.79 10.91
CA THR A 520 -9.74 11.22 10.17
C THR A 520 -11.08 11.65 10.78
N ASP A 521 -11.19 11.74 12.11
CA ASP A 521 -12.39 12.29 12.77
C ASP A 521 -12.65 13.73 12.32
N ALA A 522 -11.61 14.57 12.29
CA ALA A 522 -11.73 15.96 11.84
C ALA A 522 -12.10 16.04 10.35
N TYR A 523 -11.55 15.19 9.51
CA TYR A 523 -11.85 15.15 8.08
C TYR A 523 -13.31 14.76 7.84
N TYR A 524 -13.77 13.60 8.36
CA TYR A 524 -15.14 13.14 8.12
C TYR A 524 -16.19 14.03 8.83
N GLY A 525 -15.87 14.57 10.00
CA GLY A 525 -16.75 15.52 10.68
C GLY A 525 -16.92 16.84 9.90
N ARG A 526 -15.86 17.32 9.25
CA ARG A 526 -15.93 18.48 8.36
C ARG A 526 -16.76 18.19 7.10
N MET A 527 -16.56 17.02 6.51
CA MET A 527 -17.31 16.61 5.32
C MET A 527 -18.80 16.45 5.62
N GLU A 528 -19.15 15.87 6.78
CA GLU A 528 -20.53 15.77 7.25
C GLU A 528 -21.16 17.16 7.42
N GLU A 529 -20.47 18.12 8.05
CA GLU A 529 -20.94 19.50 8.19
C GLU A 529 -21.21 20.18 6.84
N LEU A 530 -20.35 19.96 5.85
CA LEU A 530 -20.51 20.51 4.51
C LEU A 530 -21.73 19.91 3.79
N CYS A 531 -21.91 18.60 3.87
CA CYS A 531 -23.06 17.91 3.30
C CYS A 531 -24.38 18.37 3.94
N ASP A 532 -24.42 18.51 5.27
CA ASP A 532 -25.59 19.02 5.99
C ASP A 532 -25.99 20.44 5.56
N LYS A 533 -25.02 21.22 5.12
CA LYS A 533 -25.25 22.57 4.58
C LYS A 533 -25.57 22.58 3.09
N GLY A 534 -25.68 21.42 2.46
CA GLY A 534 -25.91 21.30 1.02
C GLY A 534 -24.73 21.77 0.18
N ILE A 535 -23.48 21.69 0.72
CA ILE A 535 -22.27 22.07 0.03
C ILE A 535 -21.65 20.81 -0.56
N PHE A 536 -21.59 20.76 -1.89
CA PHE A 536 -21.03 19.65 -2.62
C PHE A 536 -19.49 19.66 -2.58
N VAL A 537 -18.91 18.50 -2.30
CA VAL A 537 -17.47 18.33 -2.24
C VAL A 537 -17.04 17.40 -3.37
N ARG A 538 -16.78 17.98 -4.54
CA ARG A 538 -16.20 17.22 -5.66
C ARG A 538 -14.72 16.94 -5.41
N ARG A 539 -14.25 15.78 -5.90
CA ARG A 539 -12.88 15.24 -6.00
C ARG A 539 -11.76 15.98 -5.27
N SER A 540 -10.96 15.24 -4.53
CA SER A 540 -9.63 15.63 -4.00
C SER A 540 -9.51 16.92 -3.18
N CYS A 541 -10.60 17.59 -2.85
CA CYS A 541 -10.53 18.72 -1.94
C CYS A 541 -10.27 18.23 -0.52
N GLN A 542 -9.03 18.30 -0.10
CA GLN A 542 -8.68 18.15 1.30
C GLN A 542 -9.11 19.41 2.05
N TYR A 543 -10.36 19.50 2.45
CA TYR A 543 -10.90 20.69 3.14
C TYR A 543 -10.45 20.82 4.60
N LYS A 544 -9.37 20.22 4.93
CA LYS A 544 -8.72 20.35 6.18
C LYS A 544 -8.57 21.79 6.49
N ASP A 545 -8.90 22.51 7.27
CA ASP A 545 -8.68 23.93 7.54
C ASP A 545 -9.28 24.95 6.56
N PHE A 546 -10.32 24.57 5.84
CA PHE A 546 -10.93 25.46 4.84
C PHE A 546 -11.27 26.85 5.41
N LEU A 547 -11.89 26.90 6.59
CA LEU A 547 -12.24 28.17 7.24
C LEU A 547 -11.04 28.87 7.91
N GLU A 548 -9.96 28.16 8.18
CA GLU A 548 -8.72 28.68 8.76
C GLU A 548 -7.79 29.27 7.70
N SER A 549 -8.05 28.99 6.43
CA SER A 549 -7.20 29.34 5.31
C SER A 549 -7.57 30.68 4.69
N ARG A 550 -6.66 31.21 3.86
CA ARG A 550 -6.87 32.37 3.02
C ARG A 550 -6.95 31.95 1.58
N PHE A 551 -7.80 32.60 0.80
CA PHE A 551 -8.10 32.19 -0.57
C PHE A 551 -7.89 33.29 -1.58
N ILE A 552 -7.34 32.92 -2.72
CA ILE A 552 -7.42 33.68 -3.97
C ILE A 552 -8.26 32.84 -4.91
N ILE A 553 -9.42 33.34 -5.31
CA ILE A 553 -10.36 32.63 -6.16
C ILE A 553 -10.39 33.33 -7.51
N GLU A 554 -9.98 32.65 -8.55
CA GLU A 554 -10.05 33.11 -9.93
C GLU A 554 -11.33 32.59 -10.57
N ILE A 555 -12.15 33.46 -11.15
CA ILE A 555 -13.41 33.09 -11.80
C ILE A 555 -13.37 33.58 -13.23
N ASN A 556 -13.34 32.68 -14.19
CA ASN A 556 -13.39 32.98 -15.61
C ASN A 556 -14.65 32.39 -16.31
N ASP A 557 -15.44 31.58 -15.63
CA ASP A 557 -16.77 31.16 -16.07
C ASP A 557 -17.79 31.37 -14.95
N LYS A 558 -18.52 32.48 -15.06
CA LYS A 558 -19.51 32.83 -14.05
C LYS A 558 -20.80 32.03 -14.14
N SER A 559 -20.98 31.25 -15.23
CA SER A 559 -22.13 30.36 -15.33
C SER A 559 -22.09 29.25 -14.29
N LEU A 560 -20.90 28.95 -13.74
CA LEU A 560 -20.73 28.03 -12.61
C LEU A 560 -21.39 28.54 -11.34
N LEU A 561 -21.58 29.86 -11.19
CA LEU A 561 -22.29 30.42 -10.03
C LEU A 561 -23.82 30.20 -10.10
N GLU A 562 -24.34 29.70 -11.22
CA GLU A 562 -25.71 29.23 -11.35
C GLU A 562 -25.90 27.85 -10.73
N ASP A 563 -24.83 27.07 -10.62
CA ASP A 563 -24.79 25.79 -9.93
C ASP A 563 -24.89 26.02 -8.41
N SER A 564 -25.84 25.33 -7.77
CA SER A 564 -26.09 25.47 -6.33
C SER A 564 -24.89 25.08 -5.47
N ASP A 565 -24.12 24.11 -5.90
CA ASP A 565 -23.02 23.55 -5.10
C ASP A 565 -21.88 24.57 -5.00
N TYR A 566 -21.46 25.14 -6.13
CA TYR A 566 -20.42 26.18 -6.10
C TYR A 566 -20.89 27.43 -5.38
N ARG A 567 -22.16 27.79 -5.56
CA ARG A 567 -22.76 28.94 -4.84
C ARG A 567 -22.73 28.70 -3.34
N ASN A 568 -23.22 27.56 -2.88
CA ASN A 568 -23.25 27.20 -1.46
C ASN A 568 -21.85 27.17 -0.85
N LEU A 569 -20.85 26.64 -1.58
CA LEU A 569 -19.47 26.65 -1.15
C LEU A 569 -18.92 28.06 -0.96
N LEU A 570 -19.12 28.96 -1.94
CA LEU A 570 -18.65 30.33 -1.86
C LEU A 570 -19.38 31.11 -0.74
N GLU A 571 -20.69 30.92 -0.60
CA GLU A 571 -21.47 31.52 0.49
C GLU A 571 -21.02 31.02 1.87
N TYR A 572 -20.69 29.73 1.99
CA TYR A 572 -20.09 29.17 3.21
C TYR A 572 -18.77 29.83 3.61
N MET A 573 -17.96 30.20 2.60
CA MET A 573 -16.71 30.97 2.81
C MET A 573 -16.98 32.45 3.15
N GLY A 574 -18.23 32.87 3.21
CA GLY A 574 -18.63 34.24 3.49
C GLY A 574 -18.61 35.18 2.28
N ILE A 575 -18.58 34.59 1.06
CA ILE A 575 -18.58 35.33 -0.21
C ILE A 575 -20.02 35.68 -0.58
N ASP A 576 -20.30 36.96 -0.76
CA ASP A 576 -21.57 37.45 -1.30
C ASP A 576 -21.59 37.28 -2.83
N ILE A 577 -22.32 36.29 -3.30
CA ILE A 577 -22.41 35.98 -4.74
C ILE A 577 -23.00 37.15 -5.54
N ALA A 578 -23.90 37.97 -4.93
CA ALA A 578 -24.45 39.15 -5.60
C ALA A 578 -23.39 40.22 -5.89
N SER A 579 -22.28 40.21 -5.16
CA SER A 579 -21.15 41.09 -5.39
C SER A 579 -20.18 40.62 -6.47
N VAL A 580 -20.37 39.39 -7.00
CA VAL A 580 -19.55 38.85 -8.11
C VAL A 580 -20.14 39.30 -9.42
N THR A 581 -19.86 40.55 -9.77
CA THR A 581 -20.32 41.14 -11.05
C THR A 581 -19.54 40.63 -12.27
N GLU A 582 -19.99 40.95 -13.49
CA GLU A 582 -19.37 40.44 -14.71
C GLU A 582 -17.87 40.80 -14.86
N ASP A 583 -17.45 41.89 -14.25
CA ASP A 583 -16.09 42.39 -14.29
C ASP A 583 -15.20 41.87 -13.16
N VAL A 584 -15.76 41.12 -12.16
CA VAL A 584 -14.97 40.52 -11.09
C VAL A 584 -14.31 39.23 -11.57
N ASN A 585 -13.00 39.20 -11.60
CA ASN A 585 -12.22 38.03 -12.00
C ASN A 585 -11.52 37.34 -10.82
N TYR A 586 -11.33 38.08 -9.73
CA TYR A 586 -10.70 37.55 -8.52
C TYR A 586 -11.53 37.88 -7.27
N ILE A 587 -11.66 36.90 -6.38
CA ILE A 587 -12.18 37.09 -5.04
C ILE A 587 -11.07 36.71 -4.08
N ILE A 588 -10.78 37.58 -3.14
CA ILE A 588 -9.78 37.34 -2.11
C ILE A 588 -10.53 37.21 -0.78
N ALA A 589 -10.46 36.03 -0.19
CA ALA A 589 -11.23 35.72 1.01
C ALA A 589 -10.35 35.28 2.18
N ALA A 590 -10.68 35.74 3.37
CA ALA A 590 -10.19 35.28 4.65
C ALA A 590 -11.38 34.90 5.54
N PRO A 591 -11.95 33.68 5.39
CA PRO A 591 -13.20 33.26 6.01
C PRO A 591 -13.20 33.41 7.54
N LYS A 592 -12.12 33.03 8.22
CA LYS A 592 -11.95 33.17 9.67
C LYS A 592 -12.09 34.63 10.15
N GLU A 593 -11.67 35.56 9.32
CA GLU A 593 -11.73 37.00 9.63
C GLU A 593 -13.01 37.66 9.15
N GLY A 594 -13.86 36.94 8.42
CA GLY A 594 -15.08 37.44 7.81
C GLY A 594 -14.84 38.55 6.79
N LYS A 595 -13.71 38.48 6.07
CA LYS A 595 -13.29 39.52 5.11
C LYS A 595 -13.22 38.97 3.70
N VAL A 596 -13.76 39.71 2.76
CA VAL A 596 -13.74 39.36 1.33
C VAL A 596 -13.51 40.65 0.52
N ASP A 597 -12.60 40.56 -0.47
CA ASP A 597 -12.36 41.61 -1.49
C ASP A 597 -12.71 41.07 -2.87
N TYR A 598 -13.36 41.88 -3.67
CA TYR A 598 -13.72 41.56 -5.04
C TYR A 598 -12.90 42.45 -6.00
N LEU A 599 -12.15 41.82 -6.89
CA LEU A 599 -11.27 42.53 -7.83
C LEU A 599 -11.80 42.42 -9.27
N SER A 600 -12.16 43.58 -9.84
CA SER A 600 -12.79 43.65 -11.15
C SER A 600 -11.83 43.71 -12.33
N SER A 601 -10.52 43.81 -12.10
CA SER A 601 -9.52 43.76 -13.17
C SER A 601 -8.19 43.30 -12.64
N LEU A 602 -7.42 42.64 -13.50
CA LEU A 602 -6.02 42.36 -13.25
C LEU A 602 -5.26 43.68 -13.10
N ILE A 603 -4.48 43.72 -12.03
CA ILE A 603 -3.67 44.87 -11.74
C ILE A 603 -2.37 44.71 -12.50
N GLY A 604 -1.96 45.75 -13.20
CA GLY A 604 -0.79 45.70 -14.06
C GLY A 604 0.50 45.33 -13.33
N ASP A 605 1.53 45.12 -14.11
CA ASP A 605 2.84 44.65 -13.69
C ASP A 605 3.39 45.35 -12.43
N GLY A 606 3.83 44.55 -11.44
CA GLY A 606 4.47 45.01 -10.22
C GLY A 606 3.59 45.76 -9.25
N SER A 607 2.29 45.85 -9.45
CA SER A 607 1.40 46.50 -8.49
C SER A 607 1.06 45.57 -7.34
N GLU A 608 1.29 46.07 -6.11
CA GLU A 608 0.90 45.40 -4.88
C GLU A 608 -0.45 45.96 -4.37
N ARG A 609 -1.31 45.08 -3.87
CA ARG A 609 -2.58 45.45 -3.25
C ARG A 609 -2.79 44.72 -1.94
N LYS A 610 -3.06 45.45 -0.89
CA LYS A 610 -3.45 44.89 0.39
C LYS A 610 -4.89 44.41 0.30
N THR A 611 -5.12 43.15 0.64
CA THR A 611 -6.41 42.47 0.57
C THR A 611 -6.73 41.76 1.89
N ALA A 612 -7.91 41.18 1.96
CA ALA A 612 -8.35 40.36 3.08
C ALA A 612 -7.39 39.22 3.43
N ALA A 613 -6.80 38.58 2.42
CA ALA A 613 -5.91 37.43 2.59
C ALA A 613 -4.43 37.81 2.78
N GLY A 614 -4.05 39.03 2.54
CA GLY A 614 -2.67 39.54 2.60
C GLY A 614 -2.35 40.49 1.45
N THR A 615 -1.07 40.71 1.19
CA THR A 615 -0.63 41.57 0.07
C THR A 615 -0.55 40.72 -1.18
N ILE A 616 -1.44 40.95 -2.13
CA ILE A 616 -1.41 40.30 -3.44
C ILE A 616 -0.62 41.14 -4.43
N SER A 617 0.19 40.51 -5.27
CA SER A 617 0.85 41.14 -6.41
C SER A 617 0.81 40.23 -7.62
N PHE A 618 0.82 40.87 -8.80
CA PHE A 618 0.79 40.18 -10.07
C PHE A 618 2.02 40.61 -10.88
N GLU A 619 2.80 39.65 -11.28
CA GLU A 619 3.89 39.87 -12.21
C GLU A 619 3.40 39.53 -13.62
N PHE A 620 3.47 40.52 -14.48
CA PHE A 620 3.08 40.36 -15.88
C PHE A 620 4.05 39.41 -16.59
N ARG A 621 3.54 38.31 -17.12
CA ARG A 621 4.33 37.39 -17.95
C ARG A 621 4.15 37.73 -19.43
N ARG A 622 2.89 37.92 -19.84
CA ARG A 622 2.48 38.32 -21.22
C ARG A 622 0.98 38.59 -21.23
N GLU A 623 0.46 39.02 -22.38
CA GLU A 623 -0.96 39.34 -22.53
C GLU A 623 -1.86 38.20 -22.04
N GLY A 624 -2.60 38.46 -20.97
CA GLY A 624 -3.54 37.54 -20.33
C GLY A 624 -2.96 36.57 -19.34
N VAL A 625 -1.65 36.61 -19.09
CA VAL A 625 -0.98 35.67 -18.11
C VAL A 625 -0.19 36.47 -17.08
N TYR A 626 -0.43 36.15 -15.83
CA TYR A 626 0.21 36.78 -14.70
C TYR A 626 0.65 35.72 -13.67
N LYS A 627 1.85 35.90 -13.12
CA LYS A 627 2.26 35.15 -11.94
C LYS A 627 1.68 35.83 -10.70
N VAL A 628 1.03 35.06 -9.85
CA VAL A 628 0.33 35.55 -8.66
C VAL A 628 1.19 35.31 -7.43
N TYR A 629 1.34 36.35 -6.62
CA TYR A 629 2.04 36.27 -5.35
C TYR A 629 1.09 36.68 -4.21
N LEU A 630 1.20 35.99 -3.07
CA LEU A 630 0.54 36.37 -1.83
C LEU A 630 1.60 36.53 -0.73
N ASP A 631 1.70 37.74 -0.18
CA ASP A 631 2.75 38.13 0.80
C ASP A 631 4.18 37.81 0.28
N GLY A 632 4.41 37.98 -1.02
CA GLY A 632 5.70 37.71 -1.68
C GLY A 632 5.97 36.23 -2.01
N ILE A 633 5.10 35.32 -1.65
CA ILE A 633 5.20 33.89 -1.98
C ILE A 633 4.47 33.63 -3.29
N SER A 634 5.13 32.96 -4.24
CA SER A 634 4.52 32.59 -5.51
C SER A 634 3.38 31.58 -5.32
N CYS A 635 2.20 31.91 -5.83
CA CYS A 635 1.02 31.05 -5.83
C CYS A 635 0.78 30.38 -7.19
N GLY A 636 1.73 30.51 -8.13
CA GLY A 636 1.63 29.99 -9.48
C GLY A 636 1.13 31.01 -10.50
N ASP A 637 1.03 30.58 -11.75
CA ASP A 637 0.53 31.43 -12.83
C ASP A 637 -1.00 31.47 -12.81
N SER A 638 -1.56 32.62 -13.16
CA SER A 638 -3.01 32.76 -13.35
C SER A 638 -3.43 31.91 -14.55
N SER A 639 -4.29 30.92 -14.31
CA SER A 639 -4.80 30.01 -15.34
C SER A 639 -6.15 30.44 -15.91
N ILE A 640 -6.61 31.63 -15.55
CA ILE A 640 -7.96 32.15 -15.85
C ILE A 640 -8.33 32.06 -17.33
N PHE A 641 -7.33 32.04 -18.21
CA PHE A 641 -7.53 32.03 -19.68
C PHE A 641 -7.39 30.62 -20.28
N PHE A 642 -6.94 29.61 -19.51
CA PHE A 642 -6.68 28.27 -20.04
C PHE A 642 -7.82 27.29 -19.84
N ARG A 643 -8.55 27.43 -18.73
CA ARG A 643 -9.69 26.56 -18.42
C ARG A 643 -10.84 27.42 -17.94
N PRO A 644 -11.99 27.43 -18.62
CA PRO A 644 -13.18 28.03 -18.06
C PRO A 644 -13.52 27.34 -16.77
N GLY A 645 -13.63 28.09 -15.67
CA GLY A 645 -13.89 27.47 -14.39
C GLY A 645 -13.73 28.42 -13.20
N ILE A 646 -13.70 27.83 -12.03
CA ILE A 646 -13.32 28.49 -10.79
C ILE A 646 -12.05 27.80 -10.28
N ARG A 647 -11.00 28.57 -10.05
CA ARG A 647 -9.78 28.09 -9.41
C ARG A 647 -9.61 28.76 -8.07
N MET A 648 -9.34 27.97 -7.05
CA MET A 648 -9.05 28.46 -5.72
C MET A 648 -7.61 28.15 -5.34
N LEU A 649 -6.89 29.15 -4.89
CA LEU A 649 -5.60 29.03 -4.25
C LEU A 649 -5.84 29.19 -2.73
N MET A 650 -5.61 28.14 -1.98
CA MET A 650 -5.73 28.14 -0.54
C MET A 650 -4.34 28.29 0.07
N LYS A 651 -4.16 29.25 0.96
CA LYS A 651 -2.90 29.43 1.69
C LYS A 651 -3.14 29.27 3.18
N LYS A 652 -2.43 28.34 3.80
CA LYS A 652 -2.28 28.21 5.23
C LYS A 652 -0.80 28.22 5.56
N ASP A 653 -0.39 29.15 6.43
CA ASP A 653 1.02 29.40 6.75
C ASP A 653 1.85 29.64 5.47
N ASP A 654 2.85 28.80 5.19
CA ASP A 654 3.67 28.89 3.98
C ASP A 654 3.28 27.86 2.89
N VAL A 655 2.23 27.08 3.12
CA VAL A 655 1.72 26.09 2.18
C VAL A 655 0.65 26.70 1.30
N VAL A 656 0.74 26.48 -0.02
CA VAL A 656 -0.27 26.88 -1.00
C VAL A 656 -0.81 25.62 -1.68
N GLU A 657 -2.12 25.41 -1.59
CA GLU A 657 -2.84 24.35 -2.29
C GLU A 657 -3.74 24.96 -3.37
N THR A 658 -3.91 24.25 -4.47
CA THR A 658 -4.73 24.71 -5.60
C THR A 658 -5.89 23.76 -5.82
N PHE A 659 -7.10 24.30 -5.92
CA PHE A 659 -8.33 23.59 -6.28
C PHE A 659 -8.89 24.17 -7.57
N SER A 660 -9.34 23.32 -8.48
CA SER A 660 -10.00 23.75 -9.71
C SER A 660 -11.36 23.10 -9.83
N PHE A 661 -12.37 23.90 -10.10
CA PHE A 661 -13.72 23.46 -10.40
C PHE A 661 -13.98 23.83 -11.87
N ASP A 662 -13.94 22.83 -12.73
CA ASP A 662 -14.16 23.01 -14.15
C ASP A 662 -15.58 22.55 -14.48
N LYS A 663 -16.25 23.22 -15.41
CA LYS A 663 -17.39 22.61 -16.07
C LYS A 663 -16.87 21.36 -16.78
N GLU A 664 -17.52 20.22 -16.59
CA GLU A 664 -17.38 19.13 -17.55
C GLU A 664 -17.74 19.67 -18.91
N TYR A 665 -16.79 19.70 -19.81
CA TYR A 665 -17.03 20.13 -21.18
C TYR A 665 -18.08 19.20 -21.77
N ALA A 666 -19.26 19.77 -22.06
CA ALA A 666 -20.23 19.08 -22.90
C ALA A 666 -19.50 18.73 -24.20
N VAL A 667 -19.27 17.45 -24.44
CA VAL A 667 -18.76 16.94 -25.70
C VAL A 667 -19.64 17.53 -26.80
N LEU A 668 -19.07 18.30 -27.73
CA LEU A 668 -19.81 18.78 -28.85
C LEU A 668 -20.42 17.58 -29.59
N PRO A 669 -21.74 17.55 -29.83
CA PRO A 669 -22.38 16.37 -30.41
C PRO A 669 -21.68 15.99 -31.72
N GLY A 670 -21.06 14.81 -31.76
CA GLY A 670 -20.43 14.23 -32.91
C GLY A 670 -18.90 14.33 -33.00
N ALA A 671 -18.20 14.72 -31.94
CA ALA A 671 -16.74 14.77 -31.94
C ALA A 671 -16.17 13.83 -30.87
N ASP A 672 -15.52 12.77 -31.29
CA ASP A 672 -14.64 11.94 -30.45
C ASP A 672 -13.29 12.66 -30.21
N ILE A 673 -13.34 13.94 -29.82
CA ILE A 673 -12.15 14.74 -29.50
C ILE A 673 -11.99 14.69 -27.99
N TYR A 674 -10.77 14.45 -27.52
CA TYR A 674 -10.45 14.60 -26.11
C TYR A 674 -10.82 16.02 -25.65
N PRO A 675 -11.73 16.18 -24.67
CA PRO A 675 -12.23 17.50 -24.27
C PRO A 675 -11.12 18.46 -23.86
N GLU A 676 -10.11 17.94 -23.19
CA GLU A 676 -8.96 18.71 -22.74
C GLU A 676 -8.09 19.21 -23.90
N LEU A 677 -7.89 18.41 -24.94
CA LEU A 677 -7.17 18.85 -26.13
C LEU A 677 -7.89 20.03 -26.81
N SER A 678 -9.23 19.96 -26.89
CA SER A 678 -10.04 21.05 -27.41
C SER A 678 -9.85 22.33 -26.60
N ALA A 679 -9.88 22.23 -25.27
CA ALA A 679 -9.68 23.37 -24.39
C ALA A 679 -8.28 23.98 -24.53
N TYR A 680 -7.25 23.13 -24.59
CA TYR A 680 -5.89 23.61 -24.82
C TYR A 680 -5.71 24.33 -26.14
N VAL A 681 -6.25 23.80 -27.24
CA VAL A 681 -6.18 24.45 -28.55
C VAL A 681 -6.94 25.78 -28.54
N GLU A 682 -8.09 25.87 -27.87
CA GLU A 682 -8.83 27.11 -27.71
C GLU A 682 -8.06 28.14 -26.89
N ALA A 683 -7.48 27.70 -25.77
CA ALA A 683 -6.64 28.58 -24.97
C ALA A 683 -5.40 29.07 -25.74
N MET A 684 -4.71 28.18 -26.44
CA MET A 684 -3.56 28.56 -27.30
C MET A 684 -3.95 29.57 -28.36
N ALA A 685 -5.13 29.44 -28.95
CA ALA A 685 -5.59 30.37 -29.99
C ALA A 685 -5.78 31.81 -29.46
N VAL A 686 -6.09 31.97 -28.17
CA VAL A 686 -6.36 33.30 -27.57
C VAL A 686 -5.20 33.83 -26.71
N THR A 687 -4.30 32.98 -26.25
CA THR A 687 -3.14 33.38 -25.43
C THR A 687 -1.92 33.73 -26.32
N GLY A 688 -0.93 34.33 -25.71
CA GLY A 688 0.34 34.64 -26.35
C GLY A 688 1.39 33.53 -26.20
N TYR A 689 1.03 32.33 -25.64
CA TYR A 689 1.97 31.23 -25.43
C TYR A 689 2.38 30.54 -26.71
N ASP A 690 3.65 30.19 -26.82
CA ASP A 690 4.13 29.28 -27.84
C ASP A 690 3.82 27.85 -27.45
N ALA A 691 3.62 26.96 -28.40
CA ALA A 691 3.34 25.56 -28.12
C ALA A 691 4.02 24.59 -29.10
N ILE A 692 4.41 23.44 -28.57
CA ILE A 692 4.80 22.25 -29.33
C ILE A 692 3.81 21.16 -28.99
N ILE A 693 3.14 20.62 -29.99
CA ILE A 693 2.22 19.49 -29.86
C ILE A 693 2.81 18.32 -30.61
N GLU A 694 3.09 17.26 -29.90
CA GLU A 694 3.59 16.00 -30.43
C GLU A 694 2.44 15.03 -30.62
N VAL A 695 2.43 14.27 -31.69
CA VAL A 695 1.40 13.28 -32.01
C VAL A 695 2.07 11.97 -32.43
N SER A 696 1.98 10.95 -31.60
CA SER A 696 2.53 9.61 -31.88
C SER A 696 1.59 8.71 -32.65
N ASP A 697 0.27 8.93 -32.53
CA ASP A 697 -0.75 8.16 -33.26
C ASP A 697 -1.35 8.99 -34.39
N PRO A 698 -0.85 8.85 -35.62
CA PRO A 698 -1.34 9.61 -36.76
C PRO A 698 -2.76 9.23 -37.20
N ASP A 699 -3.33 8.16 -36.67
CA ASP A 699 -4.69 7.74 -36.99
C ASP A 699 -5.74 8.72 -36.49
N ILE A 700 -5.42 9.55 -35.47
CA ILE A 700 -6.28 10.64 -35.01
C ILE A 700 -6.61 11.61 -36.16
N TRP A 701 -5.72 11.74 -37.15
CA TRP A 701 -5.93 12.63 -38.31
C TRP A 701 -6.92 12.09 -39.34
N ARG A 702 -7.40 10.85 -39.20
CA ARG A 702 -8.50 10.31 -40.00
C ARG A 702 -9.82 10.96 -39.64
N ASP A 703 -9.96 11.36 -38.38
CA ASP A 703 -11.13 12.09 -37.93
C ASP A 703 -11.03 13.57 -38.33
N SER A 704 -12.04 14.06 -39.03
CA SER A 704 -12.10 15.44 -39.48
C SER A 704 -12.25 16.43 -38.32
N ALA A 705 -12.78 15.99 -37.17
CA ALA A 705 -12.97 16.84 -36.01
C ALA A 705 -11.64 17.30 -35.42
N TYR A 706 -10.65 16.40 -35.36
CA TYR A 706 -9.29 16.78 -34.91
C TYR A 706 -8.63 17.77 -35.87
N ARG A 707 -8.74 17.56 -37.18
CA ARG A 707 -8.20 18.49 -38.19
C ARG A 707 -8.89 19.86 -38.14
N GLU A 708 -10.20 19.89 -37.92
CA GLU A 708 -10.98 21.11 -37.75
C GLU A 708 -10.57 21.91 -36.51
N LEU A 709 -10.28 21.18 -35.39
CA LEU A 709 -9.83 21.82 -34.16
C LEU A 709 -8.60 22.70 -34.38
N PHE A 710 -7.61 22.21 -35.12
CA PHE A 710 -6.36 22.93 -35.34
C PHE A 710 -6.48 24.09 -36.33
N ARG A 711 -7.63 24.27 -37.01
CA ARG A 711 -7.92 25.50 -37.78
C ARG A 711 -7.92 26.75 -36.90
N LYS A 712 -8.23 26.59 -35.59
CA LYS A 712 -8.15 27.68 -34.61
C LYS A 712 -6.71 28.19 -34.42
N LEU A 713 -5.72 27.34 -34.69
CA LEU A 713 -4.31 27.72 -34.72
C LEU A 713 -3.83 28.17 -36.11
N SER A 714 -4.72 28.63 -36.98
CA SER A 714 -4.41 29.11 -38.35
C SER A 714 -3.71 28.03 -39.22
N ILE A 715 -3.90 26.75 -38.93
CA ILE A 715 -3.38 25.62 -39.69
C ILE A 715 -4.50 25.10 -40.59
N PRO A 716 -4.35 25.19 -41.92
CA PRO A 716 -5.36 24.67 -42.83
C PRO A 716 -5.53 23.16 -42.68
N GLU A 717 -6.77 22.67 -42.68
CA GLU A 717 -7.10 21.24 -42.57
C GLU A 717 -6.34 20.35 -43.57
N LYS A 718 -6.17 20.86 -44.80
CA LYS A 718 -5.42 20.16 -45.84
C LYS A 718 -3.93 19.98 -45.58
N ASP A 719 -3.38 20.76 -44.65
CA ASP A 719 -1.98 20.69 -44.25
C ASP A 719 -1.76 19.73 -43.11
N ILE A 720 -2.83 19.11 -42.54
CA ILE A 720 -2.79 18.11 -41.51
C ILE A 720 -3.19 16.75 -42.13
N ASN A 721 -2.34 15.76 -41.99
CA ASN A 721 -2.56 14.43 -42.53
C ASN A 721 -1.85 13.36 -41.67
N GLU A 722 -1.99 12.09 -42.05
CA GLU A 722 -1.42 10.91 -41.35
C GLU A 722 0.12 10.90 -41.16
N LYS A 723 0.83 11.89 -41.68
CA LYS A 723 2.25 12.08 -41.50
C LYS A 723 2.56 13.23 -40.53
N THR A 724 1.53 13.93 -40.06
CA THR A 724 1.72 15.04 -39.14
C THR A 724 2.03 14.52 -37.78
N ASP A 725 3.25 14.73 -37.34
CA ASP A 725 3.77 14.26 -36.02
C ASP A 725 4.02 15.40 -35.05
N PHE A 726 4.17 16.65 -35.57
CA PHE A 726 4.29 17.82 -34.72
C PHE A 726 3.42 18.97 -35.26
N ILE A 727 2.86 19.72 -34.33
CA ILE A 727 2.21 21.00 -34.58
C ILE A 727 2.91 22.06 -33.76
N ILE A 728 3.38 23.11 -34.41
CA ILE A 728 4.11 24.21 -33.78
C ILE A 728 3.25 25.46 -33.86
N TRP A 729 3.08 26.13 -32.73
CA TRP A 729 2.29 27.35 -32.62
C TRP A 729 3.10 28.50 -32.04
N ASN A 730 3.12 29.63 -32.73
CA ASN A 730 3.60 30.90 -32.21
C ASN A 730 2.42 31.75 -31.74
N GLY A 731 2.31 31.91 -30.41
CA GLY A 731 1.18 32.58 -29.80
C GLY A 731 1.14 34.09 -30.08
N ARG A 732 2.29 34.76 -30.24
CA ARG A 732 2.38 36.19 -30.53
C ARG A 732 2.03 36.50 -31.96
N GLU A 733 2.59 35.74 -32.89
CA GLU A 733 2.35 35.92 -34.31
C GLU A 733 1.00 35.34 -34.77
N LYS A 734 0.33 34.56 -33.91
CA LYS A 734 -0.89 33.80 -34.23
C LYS A 734 -0.68 32.91 -35.46
N LYS A 735 0.44 32.21 -35.50
CA LYS A 735 0.89 31.40 -36.63
C LYS A 735 1.20 29.99 -36.22
N GLY A 736 0.51 29.04 -36.86
CA GLY A 736 0.73 27.61 -36.70
C GLY A 736 1.41 26.97 -37.92
N GLU A 737 2.13 25.89 -37.69
CA GLU A 737 2.75 25.06 -38.72
C GLU A 737 2.64 23.58 -38.33
N ALA A 738 2.18 22.72 -39.25
CA ALA A 738 2.20 21.28 -39.15
C ALA A 738 3.50 20.71 -39.72
N LEU A 739 4.21 19.87 -38.97
CA LEU A 739 5.39 19.15 -39.40
C LEU A 739 5.03 17.71 -39.71
N HIS A 740 5.71 17.12 -40.69
CA HIS A 740 5.43 15.76 -41.17
C HIS A 740 6.64 14.88 -41.13
N ASP A 741 6.51 13.66 -40.60
CA ASP A 741 7.58 12.68 -40.44
C ASP A 741 8.86 13.31 -39.79
N PHE A 742 8.68 14.32 -38.95
CA PHE A 742 9.79 15.11 -38.40
C PHE A 742 10.61 14.31 -37.40
N HIS A 743 9.97 13.46 -36.58
CA HIS A 743 10.68 12.57 -35.66
C HIS A 743 11.67 11.62 -36.36
N ARG A 744 11.46 11.28 -37.62
CA ARG A 744 12.32 10.45 -38.45
C ARG A 744 13.43 11.20 -39.15
N SER A 745 13.36 12.52 -39.20
CA SER A 745 14.27 13.31 -40.04
C SER A 745 15.62 13.60 -39.36
N GLY A 746 15.71 13.64 -38.05
CA GLY A 746 16.93 13.95 -37.25
C GLY A 746 17.57 15.32 -37.57
N SER A 747 16.95 16.11 -38.43
CA SER A 747 17.48 17.38 -38.91
C SER A 747 16.73 18.58 -38.32
N GLY A 748 17.45 19.64 -37.99
CA GLY A 748 16.87 20.88 -37.51
C GLY A 748 15.91 21.50 -38.58
N LYS A 749 14.79 22.01 -38.16
CA LYS A 749 13.81 22.71 -38.99
C LYS A 749 13.49 24.07 -38.41
N ARG A 750 13.48 25.09 -39.28
CA ARG A 750 13.05 26.45 -38.91
C ARG A 750 11.53 26.47 -38.83
N THR A 751 11.00 26.81 -37.66
CA THR A 751 9.58 26.88 -37.36
C THR A 751 9.15 28.29 -36.96
N PRO A 752 7.86 28.56 -36.74
CA PRO A 752 7.39 29.86 -36.28
C PRO A 752 7.95 30.33 -34.92
N ILE A 753 8.40 29.40 -34.08
CA ILE A 753 8.95 29.68 -32.73
C ILE A 753 10.48 29.63 -32.68
N GLY A 754 11.15 29.24 -33.77
CA GLY A 754 12.59 29.13 -33.83
C GLY A 754 13.06 27.89 -34.58
N GLU A 755 14.34 27.56 -34.46
CA GLU A 755 14.91 26.34 -35.02
C GLU A 755 14.70 25.15 -34.10
N LEU A 756 13.80 24.25 -34.49
CA LEU A 756 13.49 23.02 -33.77
C LEU A 756 14.39 21.89 -34.28
N ARG A 757 15.02 21.13 -33.33
CA ARG A 757 15.87 19.98 -33.61
C ARG A 757 15.55 18.85 -32.67
N LEU A 758 15.59 17.62 -33.16
CA LEU A 758 15.42 16.40 -32.41
C LEU A 758 16.74 15.63 -32.40
N THR A 759 17.09 15.08 -31.25
CA THR A 759 18.21 14.14 -31.11
C THR A 759 17.68 12.88 -30.45
N GLU A 760 17.84 11.75 -31.14
CA GLU A 760 17.41 10.43 -30.63
C GLU A 760 18.31 10.00 -29.48
N GLU A 761 17.69 9.52 -28.40
CA GLU A 761 18.32 8.90 -27.25
C GLU A 761 18.09 7.37 -27.28
N GLU A 762 18.59 6.66 -26.29
CA GLU A 762 18.30 5.22 -26.15
C GLU A 762 16.79 5.00 -25.88
N ASN A 763 16.22 3.94 -26.46
CA ASN A 763 14.82 3.51 -26.34
C ASN A 763 13.76 4.44 -27.00
N ASP A 764 14.04 4.96 -28.19
CA ASP A 764 13.12 5.80 -28.97
C ASP A 764 12.67 7.11 -28.28
N ALA A 765 13.35 7.54 -27.22
CA ALA A 765 13.19 8.86 -26.63
C ALA A 765 13.93 9.91 -27.47
N TYR A 766 13.39 11.13 -27.48
CA TYR A 766 13.98 12.24 -28.22
C TYR A 766 14.21 13.45 -27.31
N ILE A 767 15.42 14.03 -27.39
CA ILE A 767 15.65 15.35 -26.80
C ILE A 767 15.24 16.41 -27.83
N ILE A 768 14.37 17.31 -27.42
CA ILE A 768 13.91 18.45 -28.26
C ILE A 768 14.71 19.67 -27.91
N TYR A 769 15.34 20.24 -28.93
CA TYR A 769 16.09 21.49 -28.85
C TYR A 769 15.36 22.59 -29.60
N LEU A 770 15.28 23.77 -28.99
CA LEU A 770 14.80 24.99 -29.63
C LEU A 770 15.93 26.03 -29.65
N ASN A 771 16.27 26.52 -30.81
CA ASN A 771 17.38 27.48 -31.02
C ASN A 771 18.73 27.01 -30.51
N GLY A 772 18.93 25.67 -30.39
CA GLY A 772 20.16 25.03 -29.93
C GLY A 772 20.24 24.80 -28.42
N GLU A 773 19.24 25.24 -27.67
CA GLU A 773 19.08 24.94 -26.24
C GLU A 773 18.14 23.77 -26.02
N GLU A 774 18.47 22.90 -25.09
CA GLU A 774 17.63 21.76 -24.72
C GLU A 774 16.34 22.25 -24.06
N CYS A 775 15.19 21.81 -24.58
CA CYS A 775 13.89 22.17 -24.04
C CYS A 775 13.34 21.08 -23.12
N PHE A 776 13.19 19.88 -23.65
CA PHE A 776 12.63 18.75 -22.88
C PHE A 776 12.91 17.43 -23.60
N VAL A 777 12.80 16.34 -22.83
CA VAL A 777 12.87 14.97 -23.35
C VAL A 777 11.46 14.50 -23.69
N SER A 778 11.25 14.02 -24.91
CA SER A 778 10.02 13.37 -25.33
C SER A 778 10.12 11.88 -25.12
N GLU A 779 9.17 11.34 -24.35
CA GLU A 779 8.96 9.91 -24.15
C GLU A 779 7.67 9.43 -24.83
N LEU A 780 7.11 10.25 -25.72
CA LEU A 780 5.79 9.99 -26.29
C LEU A 780 5.76 8.70 -27.11
N TRP A 781 6.89 8.35 -27.74
CA TRP A 781 7.03 7.21 -28.63
C TRP A 781 7.31 5.88 -27.89
N GLU A 782 7.72 5.96 -26.62
CA GLU A 782 8.02 4.79 -25.77
C GLU A 782 6.78 4.24 -25.05
N ARG A 783 5.76 5.08 -24.85
CA ARG A 783 4.62 4.71 -24.01
C ARG A 783 3.44 4.29 -24.88
N GLU A 784 3.13 3.00 -24.88
CA GLU A 784 1.89 2.49 -25.46
C GLU A 784 0.68 3.21 -24.79
N GLY A 785 -0.22 3.71 -25.65
CA GLY A 785 -1.45 4.37 -25.21
C GLY A 785 -1.39 5.89 -25.11
N MET A 786 -0.21 6.50 -25.16
CA MET A 786 -0.09 7.98 -25.20
C MET A 786 -0.09 8.45 -26.67
N LYS A 787 -1.08 9.26 -27.04
CA LYS A 787 -1.30 9.65 -28.44
C LYS A 787 -0.88 11.09 -28.76
N VAL A 788 -1.02 11.97 -27.79
CA VAL A 788 -0.78 13.41 -27.96
C VAL A 788 -0.11 13.99 -26.72
N ARG A 789 0.88 14.85 -26.91
CA ARG A 789 1.49 15.66 -25.87
C ARG A 789 1.52 17.12 -26.29
N THR A 790 1.13 18.00 -25.40
CA THR A 790 1.20 19.45 -25.58
C THR A 790 2.13 20.06 -24.55
N VAL A 791 3.07 20.88 -25.00
CA VAL A 791 3.99 21.64 -24.16
C VAL A 791 3.81 23.12 -24.44
N LEU A 792 3.50 23.90 -23.41
CA LEU A 792 3.40 25.35 -23.47
C LEU A 792 4.69 25.99 -22.98
N MET A 793 5.15 27.02 -23.65
CA MET A 793 6.40 27.71 -23.36
C MET A 793 6.22 29.21 -23.34
N ASP A 794 6.98 29.86 -22.47
CA ASP A 794 7.14 31.32 -22.50
C ASP A 794 7.85 31.73 -23.79
N PRO A 795 7.30 32.65 -24.59
CA PRO A 795 7.87 33.00 -25.87
C PRO A 795 9.17 33.83 -25.80
N ASP A 796 9.54 34.34 -24.62
CA ASP A 796 10.76 35.09 -24.40
C ASP A 796 11.88 34.25 -23.80
N SER A 797 11.56 33.51 -22.74
CA SER A 797 12.53 32.68 -22.03
C SER A 797 12.61 31.25 -22.55
N HIS A 798 11.61 30.76 -23.31
CA HIS A 798 11.41 29.39 -23.73
C HIS A 798 11.27 28.43 -22.54
N GLU A 799 11.02 28.96 -21.34
CA GLU A 799 10.74 28.15 -20.14
C GLU A 799 9.43 27.38 -20.34
N ILE A 800 9.42 26.09 -19.98
CA ILE A 800 8.23 25.25 -20.04
C ILE A 800 7.32 25.67 -18.89
N LEU A 801 6.10 26.08 -19.23
CA LEU A 801 5.10 26.54 -18.29
C LEU A 801 4.15 25.41 -17.90
N GLU A 802 3.77 24.58 -18.84
CA GLU A 802 2.87 23.45 -18.61
C GLU A 802 3.10 22.38 -19.69
N GLY A 803 3.12 21.10 -19.27
CA GLY A 803 3.17 19.95 -20.17
C GLY A 803 1.94 19.08 -19.93
N TRP A 804 1.25 18.71 -21.01
CA TRP A 804 0.05 17.90 -20.96
C TRP A 804 0.20 16.68 -21.86
N LYS A 805 -0.22 15.51 -21.36
CA LYS A 805 -0.04 14.19 -22.00
C LYS A 805 -1.39 13.48 -22.08
N TYR A 806 -1.72 12.90 -23.23
CA TYR A 806 -2.90 12.08 -23.46
C TYR A 806 -2.53 10.70 -23.92
#